data_38a94929e0af8eb05ef4e85ef44965fa
#
_entry.id   38a94929e0af8eb05ef4e85ef44965fa
#
_cell.length_a   1.000
_cell.length_b   1.000
_cell.length_c   1.000
_cell.angle_alpha   90.00
_cell.angle_beta   90.00
_cell.angle_gamma   90.00
#
_symmetry.space_group_name_H-M   'P 1'
#
loop_
_entity.id
_entity.type
_entity.pdbx_description
1 polymer ?
#
loop_
_entity_poly.entity_id
_entity_poly.type
_entity_poly.pdbx_seq_one_letter_code
_entity_poly.pdbx_strand_id
1 'polypeptide(L)'
;MAGTVFAVSGSAGAADTAAAKPGPACSLSTAGEHSEKPDSCVSADVSLDRLPAVGESATVTVKVGSQVDVAKARLAVTLPDTLRLDPRSSGLSTARTVGLDQVADQQFALSPNGRTVTFGVTAVAAGPVNIQADVSSVDSPAPERSAHGSATLTVADAKGASKPGIAAATTQGRTLVAPSASLVPAAVPGQICATGTFNYSNPAGTWQPGRTIKVQVAGKTTSSATSAYYATGYTSSTGTYSVCFTTPVTTMYQVWVEFQADSNLWRVTNNAGTTTYSVTTAAKTNVASGSDAAFGTTTPTSTYMRAWHAFDTVNKLWAIHGTSACWTTRESSNCRKITIHWQPGSTDGTYFQNGVAVANRYIALMDADPDSAHTVLHESGHALMDMLYGGWWATSDCPSPHYLHLRTGANCAWTEGFANAIAGYVMGDGRYYWSDGSWLDLMQTNWFNSSQAAGRTNPNDGDTVELRVAGALIDLWRNVDSGPGGTFDLMVGNTSSSFREYVVTDRPTKGLSTSTATMNLIYTHTIDYRSSGTTTTRPPTTTTTPPTTTTTPPTTTTPPTTTTNPNPGTNLVTNGGFESGTTGWTVTGGSVGNWTYYAAQAGSYYAWLGGNGQVNTDTVSQNITIPATAGSATLKFYLRIATAESGTTAYDVLRVQAISGSTTTNLKTYSNANANSGYALQTVDLSAYKGKTITLRFYGTEDSNLQTDFLVDTVSVTTS
;
A
#
# COMPACT_ATOMS: atom_id res chain seq x y z
N MET A 1 24.94 43.64 -1.30
CA MET A 1 24.97 42.70 -2.43
C MET A 1 23.81 41.77 -2.24
N ALA A 2 22.84 41.80 -3.15
CA ALA A 2 21.64 40.97 -3.08
C ALA A 2 22.06 39.53 -3.37
N GLY A 3 21.93 38.65 -2.37
CA GLY A 3 22.14 37.22 -2.54
C GLY A 3 21.06 36.64 -3.42
N THR A 4 21.45 36.06 -4.53
CA THR A 4 20.55 35.34 -5.42
C THR A 4 20.12 34.05 -4.72
N VAL A 5 18.85 33.96 -4.35
CA VAL A 5 18.25 32.72 -3.83
C VAL A 5 18.12 31.75 -5.00
N PHE A 6 18.83 30.65 -4.93
CA PHE A 6 18.63 29.55 -5.88
C PHE A 6 17.48 28.68 -5.36
N ALA A 7 16.28 28.91 -5.91
CA ALA A 7 15.19 27.98 -5.75
C ALA A 7 15.45 26.78 -6.68
N VAL A 8 15.74 25.62 -6.10
CA VAL A 8 15.75 24.36 -6.81
C VAL A 8 14.42 23.70 -6.49
N SER A 9 13.39 24.08 -7.25
CA SER A 9 12.06 23.51 -7.11
C SER A 9 12.02 22.17 -7.82
N GLY A 10 11.88 21.10 -7.06
CA GLY A 10 11.18 19.94 -7.55
C GLY A 10 9.70 20.30 -7.50
N SER A 11 9.11 20.67 -8.62
CA SER A 11 7.72 21.11 -8.64
C SER A 11 6.80 19.89 -8.61
N ALA A 12 6.03 19.77 -7.58
CA ALA A 12 4.62 19.45 -7.81
C ALA A 12 4.05 20.65 -8.58
N GLY A 13 3.51 20.45 -9.78
CA GLY A 13 3.08 21.34 -10.81
C GLY A 13 3.14 22.85 -10.57
N ALA A 14 3.84 23.59 -11.41
CA ALA A 14 3.91 25.04 -11.42
C ALA A 14 2.50 25.63 -11.53
N ALA A 15 2.00 26.17 -10.45
CA ALA A 15 0.86 27.06 -10.51
C ALA A 15 1.36 28.50 -10.70
N ASP A 16 0.94 29.08 -11.77
CA ASP A 16 1.11 30.47 -12.16
C ASP A 16 0.69 31.43 -11.03
N THR A 17 1.52 32.44 -10.74
CA THR A 17 1.28 33.42 -9.67
C THR A 17 0.23 34.46 -10.11
N ALA A 18 -1.02 34.08 -10.10
CA ALA A 18 -2.14 34.99 -10.01
C ALA A 18 -2.85 34.74 -8.68
N ALA A 19 -3.08 35.81 -7.88
CA ALA A 19 -3.84 35.71 -6.64
C ALA A 19 -5.20 35.08 -6.93
N ALA A 20 -5.29 33.76 -6.69
CA ALA A 20 -6.50 32.99 -6.91
C ALA A 20 -7.52 33.39 -5.85
N LYS A 21 -8.74 33.75 -6.30
CA LYS A 21 -9.95 33.73 -5.48
C LYS A 21 -9.98 32.45 -4.64
N PRO A 22 -10.47 32.48 -3.39
CA PRO A 22 -10.70 31.26 -2.63
C PRO A 22 -11.61 30.36 -3.46
N GLY A 23 -11.04 29.28 -3.98
CA GLY A 23 -11.77 28.20 -4.61
C GLY A 23 -12.69 27.49 -3.60
N PRO A 24 -13.66 26.71 -4.05
CA PRO A 24 -14.47 25.90 -3.18
C PRO A 24 -13.57 25.03 -2.30
N ALA A 25 -14.03 24.80 -1.05
CA ALA A 25 -13.32 24.01 -0.06
C ALA A 25 -12.66 22.79 -0.72
N CYS A 26 -11.38 22.64 -0.45
CA CYS A 26 -10.55 21.54 -0.91
C CYS A 26 -11.32 20.24 -0.74
N SER A 27 -11.76 19.68 -1.84
CA SER A 27 -12.59 18.49 -1.88
C SER A 27 -11.89 17.43 -2.72
N LEU A 28 -12.20 16.17 -2.49
CA LEU A 28 -11.72 15.02 -3.27
C LEU A 28 -11.99 15.11 -4.79
N SER A 29 -12.41 16.26 -5.31
CA SER A 29 -12.83 16.48 -6.69
C SER A 29 -11.95 17.43 -7.50
N THR A 30 -10.83 17.89 -6.99
CA THR A 30 -9.94 18.80 -7.73
C THR A 30 -8.72 18.08 -8.28
N ALA A 31 -8.45 18.38 -9.52
CA ALA A 31 -7.63 17.66 -10.46
C ALA A 31 -6.12 17.71 -10.22
N GLY A 32 -5.46 16.57 -10.30
CA GLY A 32 -4.03 16.42 -10.58
C GLY A 32 -3.83 15.53 -11.81
N GLU A 33 -2.97 15.88 -12.71
CA GLU A 33 -2.65 15.07 -13.88
C GLU A 33 -1.99 13.75 -13.44
N HIS A 34 -2.54 12.62 -13.86
CA HIS A 34 -2.03 11.26 -13.63
C HIS A 34 -1.87 10.83 -12.16
N SER A 35 -2.47 11.52 -11.21
CA SER A 35 -2.41 11.05 -9.84
C SER A 35 -3.69 10.33 -9.49
N GLU A 36 -3.57 9.06 -9.24
CA GLU A 36 -4.58 8.25 -8.57
C GLU A 36 -4.88 8.77 -7.16
N LYS A 37 -4.03 9.67 -6.70
CA LYS A 37 -4.11 10.39 -5.43
C LYS A 37 -4.94 11.65 -5.61
N PRO A 38 -5.93 11.92 -4.76
CA PRO A 38 -6.63 13.20 -4.71
C PRO A 38 -5.64 14.36 -4.52
N ASP A 39 -5.91 15.51 -5.16
CA ASP A 39 -5.09 16.72 -4.99
C ASP A 39 -4.95 17.08 -3.51
N SER A 40 -3.74 17.43 -3.14
CA SER A 40 -3.46 17.84 -1.78
C SER A 40 -3.91 19.28 -1.52
N CYS A 41 -4.62 19.48 -0.43
CA CYS A 41 -4.94 20.80 0.10
C CYS A 41 -3.76 21.47 0.78
N VAL A 42 -2.65 20.76 0.93
CA VAL A 42 -1.40 21.26 1.49
C VAL A 42 -0.29 21.16 0.45
N SER A 43 0.73 21.99 0.59
CA SER A 43 1.92 21.98 -0.26
C SER A 43 3.19 22.08 0.59
N ALA A 44 4.30 21.58 0.06
CA ALA A 44 5.61 21.73 0.66
C ALA A 44 6.64 22.11 -0.41
N ASP A 45 7.31 23.24 -0.23
CA ASP A 45 8.40 23.69 -1.09
C ASP A 45 9.70 23.76 -0.29
N VAL A 46 10.75 23.15 -0.82
CA VAL A 46 12.09 23.12 -0.19
C VAL A 46 13.07 23.94 -1.00
N SER A 47 13.78 24.82 -0.34
CA SER A 47 14.83 25.66 -0.95
C SER A 47 16.02 25.85 -0.02
N LEU A 48 17.19 26.17 -0.60
CA LEU A 48 18.40 26.52 0.12
C LEU A 48 18.76 27.98 -0.19
N ASP A 49 19.34 28.67 0.80
CA ASP A 49 19.89 30.03 0.63
C ASP A 49 21.16 30.04 -0.25
N ARG A 50 21.88 28.91 -0.28
CA ARG A 50 23.10 28.69 -1.10
C ARG A 50 23.39 27.20 -1.26
N LEU A 51 24.26 26.87 -2.19
CA LEU A 51 24.77 25.51 -2.41
C LEU A 51 26.06 25.30 -1.60
N PRO A 52 26.06 24.53 -0.49
CA PRO A 52 27.25 24.33 0.33
C PRO A 52 28.21 23.36 -0.33
N ALA A 53 29.50 23.63 -0.27
CA ALA A 53 30.55 22.63 -0.46
C ALA A 53 30.84 21.89 0.86
N VAL A 54 31.66 20.82 0.81
CA VAL A 54 32.04 20.06 2.01
C VAL A 54 32.64 20.99 3.06
N GLY A 55 32.18 20.91 4.29
CA GLY A 55 32.53 21.76 5.42
C GLY A 55 31.79 23.09 5.50
N GLU A 56 31.00 23.46 4.50
CA GLU A 56 30.19 24.67 4.53
C GLU A 56 28.74 24.38 5.00
N SER A 57 28.11 25.38 5.61
CA SER A 57 26.72 25.31 6.05
C SER A 57 25.81 26.12 5.12
N ALA A 58 24.55 25.71 4.99
CA ALA A 58 23.49 26.40 4.30
C ALA A 58 22.23 26.42 5.17
N THR A 59 21.31 27.35 4.87
CA THR A 59 19.97 27.35 5.47
C THR A 59 18.97 26.73 4.51
N VAL A 60 18.28 25.72 4.97
CA VAL A 60 17.14 25.12 4.28
C VAL A 60 15.88 25.85 4.73
N THR A 61 15.04 26.18 3.78
CA THR A 61 13.72 26.77 4.01
C THR A 61 12.65 25.84 3.44
N VAL A 62 11.73 25.39 4.29
CA VAL A 62 10.53 24.66 3.89
C VAL A 62 9.35 25.60 4.03
N LYS A 63 8.67 25.90 2.92
CA LYS A 63 7.40 26.63 2.91
C LYS A 63 6.27 25.63 2.83
N VAL A 64 5.43 25.61 3.85
CA VAL A 64 4.24 24.78 3.93
C VAL A 64 3.02 25.64 3.65
N GLY A 65 2.31 25.36 2.56
CA GLY A 65 1.05 25.99 2.20
C GLY A 65 -0.13 25.12 2.64
N SER A 66 -1.31 25.75 2.80
CA SER A 66 -2.57 25.03 2.99
C SER A 66 -3.75 25.85 2.47
N GLN A 67 -4.77 25.18 1.95
CA GLN A 67 -6.06 25.78 1.58
C GLN A 67 -7.11 25.61 2.69
N VAL A 68 -6.83 24.80 3.70
CA VAL A 68 -7.73 24.48 4.81
C VAL A 68 -6.99 24.58 6.14
N ASP A 69 -7.74 24.70 7.23
CA ASP A 69 -7.16 24.58 8.57
C ASP A 69 -6.85 23.10 8.87
N VAL A 70 -5.61 22.85 9.29
CA VAL A 70 -5.15 21.54 9.79
C VAL A 70 -4.73 21.76 11.23
N ALA A 71 -5.54 21.27 12.17
CA ALA A 71 -5.34 21.55 13.60
C ALA A 71 -3.98 21.05 14.09
N LYS A 72 -3.50 19.93 13.53
CA LYS A 72 -2.23 19.31 13.90
C LYS A 72 -1.55 18.72 12.65
N ALA A 73 -0.70 19.52 12.03
CA ALA A 73 0.17 19.09 10.93
C ALA A 73 1.52 18.64 11.48
N ARG A 74 2.10 17.62 10.88
CA ARG A 74 3.48 17.17 11.10
C ARG A 74 4.28 17.45 9.84
N LEU A 75 5.38 18.17 9.97
CA LEU A 75 6.43 18.27 8.97
C LEU A 75 7.56 17.32 9.38
N ALA A 76 7.90 16.35 8.53
CA ALA A 76 9.09 15.52 8.67
C ALA A 76 10.11 15.92 7.61
N VAL A 77 11.36 16.16 8.01
CA VAL A 77 12.46 16.48 7.11
C VAL A 77 13.44 15.33 7.12
N THR A 78 13.79 14.85 5.93
CA THR A 78 14.79 13.79 5.72
C THR A 78 16.01 14.37 5.05
N LEU A 79 17.17 14.21 5.69
CA LEU A 79 18.47 14.66 5.20
C LEU A 79 19.34 13.44 4.91
N PRO A 80 19.93 13.33 3.72
CA PRO A 80 20.86 12.25 3.41
C PRO A 80 22.15 12.37 4.26
N ASP A 81 22.87 11.29 4.36
CA ASP A 81 24.10 11.19 5.16
C ASP A 81 25.24 12.13 4.74
N THR A 82 25.14 12.72 3.55
CA THR A 82 26.04 13.77 3.05
C THR A 82 25.81 15.14 3.68
N LEU A 83 24.66 15.32 4.32
CA LEU A 83 24.32 16.51 5.09
C LEU A 83 24.17 16.19 6.57
N ARG A 84 24.43 17.15 7.43
CA ARG A 84 24.16 17.05 8.86
C ARG A 84 23.31 18.23 9.30
N LEU A 85 22.21 17.93 10.02
CA LEU A 85 21.37 18.95 10.65
C LEU A 85 22.19 19.72 11.69
N ASP A 86 22.12 21.05 11.66
CA ASP A 86 22.69 21.87 12.73
C ASP A 86 21.84 21.65 14.01
N PRO A 87 22.43 21.15 15.09
CA PRO A 87 21.71 20.89 16.34
C PRO A 87 21.15 22.17 17.00
N ARG A 88 21.57 23.37 16.56
CA ARG A 88 21.03 24.65 17.01
C ARG A 88 19.82 25.11 16.20
N SER A 89 19.45 24.36 15.17
CA SER A 89 18.26 24.69 14.35
C SER A 89 17.03 24.63 15.23
N SER A 90 16.42 25.80 15.46
CA SER A 90 15.22 25.90 16.29
C SER A 90 14.00 25.37 15.56
N GLY A 91 13.17 24.63 16.25
CA GLY A 91 11.84 24.25 15.78
C GLY A 91 11.69 22.82 15.27
N LEU A 92 12.75 22.13 14.92
CA LEU A 92 12.71 20.69 14.63
C LEU A 92 13.05 19.87 15.88
N SER A 93 12.52 18.65 15.96
CA SER A 93 12.93 17.67 16.97
C SER A 93 14.44 17.36 16.87
N THR A 94 15.00 16.75 17.89
CA THR A 94 16.35 16.18 17.78
C THR A 94 16.35 15.15 16.64
N ALA A 95 17.29 15.31 15.69
CA ALA A 95 17.39 14.38 14.57
C ALA A 95 17.66 12.95 15.06
N ARG A 96 16.91 12.00 14.53
CA ARG A 96 17.12 10.56 14.71
C ARG A 96 17.67 9.96 13.43
N THR A 97 18.52 8.97 13.55
CA THR A 97 19.04 8.25 12.39
C THR A 97 18.05 7.18 11.95
N VAL A 98 17.66 7.22 10.68
CA VAL A 98 16.78 6.23 10.06
C VAL A 98 17.51 5.70 8.82
N GLY A 99 18.02 4.47 8.90
CA GLY A 99 18.92 3.97 7.86
C GLY A 99 20.24 4.74 7.86
N LEU A 100 20.56 5.38 6.73
CA LEU A 100 21.70 6.29 6.59
C LEU A 100 21.32 7.77 6.72
N ASP A 101 20.01 8.06 6.76
CA ASP A 101 19.49 9.42 6.79
C ASP A 101 19.31 9.94 8.22
N GLN A 102 19.24 11.26 8.33
CA GLN A 102 18.77 11.95 9.52
C GLN A 102 17.36 12.43 9.29
N VAL A 103 16.45 12.08 10.19
CA VAL A 103 15.05 12.52 10.17
C VAL A 103 14.77 13.36 11.40
N ALA A 104 14.22 14.56 11.18
CA ALA A 104 13.76 15.45 12.23
C ALA A 104 12.36 15.95 11.89
N ASP A 105 11.52 16.18 12.87
CA ASP A 105 10.14 16.57 12.66
C ASP A 105 9.69 17.70 13.58
N GLN A 106 8.59 18.35 13.18
CA GLN A 106 7.91 19.37 13.94
C GLN A 106 6.40 19.24 13.75
N GLN A 107 5.64 19.39 14.83
CA GLN A 107 4.19 19.47 14.78
C GLN A 107 3.73 20.91 15.02
N PHE A 108 2.69 21.33 14.28
CA PHE A 108 2.12 22.67 14.39
C PHE A 108 0.70 22.73 13.81
N ALA A 109 -0.07 23.73 14.22
CA ALA A 109 -1.31 24.06 13.51
C ALA A 109 -0.97 24.75 12.19
N LEU A 110 -1.61 24.34 11.10
CA LEU A 110 -1.44 24.91 9.77
C LEU A 110 -2.76 25.55 9.33
N SER A 111 -2.69 26.77 8.84
CA SER A 111 -3.83 27.53 8.33
C SER A 111 -3.57 27.96 6.87
N PRO A 112 -4.57 28.54 6.18
CA PRO A 112 -4.39 29.08 4.83
C PRO A 112 -3.30 30.16 4.69
N ASN A 113 -2.81 30.73 5.80
CA ASN A 113 -1.65 31.62 5.76
C ASN A 113 -0.32 30.90 5.56
N GLY A 114 -0.32 29.57 5.59
CA GLY A 114 0.86 28.75 5.46
C GLY A 114 1.81 28.85 6.67
N ARG A 115 2.96 28.20 6.56
CA ARG A 115 4.04 28.27 7.54
C ARG A 115 5.39 28.12 6.86
N THR A 116 6.38 28.84 7.35
CA THR A 116 7.77 28.67 6.93
C THR A 116 8.59 28.09 8.08
N VAL A 117 9.33 27.02 7.79
CA VAL A 117 10.25 26.38 8.73
C VAL A 117 11.66 26.49 8.13
N THR A 118 12.62 26.99 8.94
CA THR A 118 14.02 27.11 8.52
C THR A 118 14.94 26.36 9.47
N PHE A 119 15.96 25.72 8.91
CA PHE A 119 16.98 25.02 9.69
C PHE A 119 18.32 25.03 8.97
N GLY A 120 19.39 24.96 9.74
CA GLY A 120 20.76 24.90 9.20
C GLY A 120 21.16 23.47 8.86
N VAL A 121 21.90 23.30 7.78
CA VAL A 121 22.57 22.05 7.41
C VAL A 121 24.04 22.31 7.10
N THR A 122 24.89 21.32 7.38
CA THR A 122 26.32 21.36 7.01
C THR A 122 26.61 20.19 6.08
N ALA A 123 27.25 20.46 4.95
CA ALA A 123 27.72 19.41 4.05
C ALA A 123 28.92 18.72 4.63
N VAL A 124 28.84 17.40 4.85
CA VAL A 124 29.91 16.60 5.47
C VAL A 124 30.60 15.66 4.48
N ALA A 125 30.03 15.46 3.31
CA ALA A 125 30.60 14.66 2.24
C ALA A 125 30.19 15.24 0.88
N ALA A 126 31.02 15.05 -0.15
CA ALA A 126 30.70 15.36 -1.53
C ALA A 126 29.77 14.29 -2.10
N GLY A 127 28.92 14.69 -3.03
CA GLY A 127 28.03 13.77 -3.74
C GLY A 127 26.63 14.33 -3.96
N PRO A 128 25.75 13.50 -4.49
CA PRO A 128 24.38 13.87 -4.73
C PRO A 128 23.59 13.95 -3.43
N VAL A 129 22.69 14.93 -3.37
CA VAL A 129 21.86 15.22 -2.20
C VAL A 129 20.42 15.40 -2.65
N ASN A 130 19.49 14.78 -1.92
CA ASN A 130 18.06 15.05 -2.02
C ASN A 130 17.52 15.32 -0.61
N ILE A 131 17.17 16.59 -0.33
CA ILE A 131 16.53 17.00 0.91
C ILE A 131 15.04 16.84 0.72
N GLN A 132 14.37 16.13 1.62
CA GLN A 132 12.93 15.84 1.52
C GLN A 132 12.19 16.47 2.69
N ALA A 133 10.97 16.90 2.42
CA ALA A 133 10.04 17.45 3.40
C ALA A 133 8.63 16.89 3.17
N ASP A 134 8.16 16.09 4.10
CA ASP A 134 6.83 15.50 4.08
C ASP A 134 5.94 16.20 5.09
N VAL A 135 4.78 16.66 4.63
CA VAL A 135 3.75 17.29 5.47
C VAL A 135 2.53 16.39 5.49
N SER A 136 2.02 16.10 6.67
CA SER A 136 0.80 15.30 6.82
C SER A 136 -0.05 15.81 7.98
N SER A 137 -1.36 15.59 7.93
CA SER A 137 -2.25 15.78 9.07
C SER A 137 -2.08 14.62 10.05
N VAL A 138 -1.87 14.91 11.33
CA VAL A 138 -1.75 13.91 12.39
C VAL A 138 -3.11 13.34 12.76
N ASP A 139 -4.11 14.20 12.85
CA ASP A 139 -5.44 13.83 13.37
C ASP A 139 -6.37 13.29 12.27
N SER A 140 -6.02 13.46 11.01
CA SER A 140 -6.79 13.00 9.86
C SER A 140 -5.85 12.76 8.69
N PRO A 141 -5.10 11.66 8.71
CA PRO A 141 -4.23 11.30 7.59
C PRO A 141 -5.11 10.98 6.38
N ALA A 142 -5.02 11.84 5.37
CA ALA A 142 -5.75 11.69 4.13
C ALA A 142 -4.89 12.28 3.00
N PRO A 143 -4.98 11.76 1.76
CA PRO A 143 -4.19 12.24 0.62
C PRO A 143 -4.28 13.75 0.42
N GLU A 144 -5.49 14.29 0.56
CA GLU A 144 -5.76 15.72 0.43
C GLU A 144 -5.15 16.59 1.56
N ARG A 145 -4.60 15.97 2.59
CA ARG A 145 -3.97 16.67 3.75
C ARG A 145 -2.51 16.27 3.93
N SER A 146 -1.86 15.84 2.86
CA SER A 146 -0.45 15.49 2.84
C SER A 146 0.23 16.03 1.59
N ALA A 147 1.50 16.40 1.70
CA ALA A 147 2.31 16.88 0.60
C ALA A 147 3.76 16.48 0.78
N HIS A 148 4.45 16.31 -0.33
CA HIS A 148 5.88 16.08 -0.41
C HIS A 148 6.55 17.24 -1.15
N GLY A 149 7.70 17.68 -0.66
CA GLY A 149 8.57 18.65 -1.33
C GLY A 149 10.02 18.19 -1.24
N SER A 150 10.83 18.52 -2.25
CA SER A 150 12.22 18.17 -2.23
C SER A 150 13.13 19.24 -2.84
N ALA A 151 14.41 19.22 -2.46
CA ALA A 151 15.46 20.00 -3.11
C ALA A 151 16.64 19.12 -3.40
N THR A 152 17.13 19.15 -4.64
CA THR A 152 18.22 18.31 -5.12
C THR A 152 19.44 19.14 -5.49
N LEU A 153 20.62 18.66 -5.10
CA LEU A 153 21.89 19.28 -5.44
C LEU A 153 23.04 18.26 -5.47
N THR A 154 24.11 18.63 -6.12
CA THR A 154 25.40 17.90 -6.01
C THR A 154 26.37 18.74 -5.18
N VAL A 155 26.75 18.24 -4.02
CA VAL A 155 27.78 18.82 -3.16
C VAL A 155 29.16 18.49 -3.72
N ALA A 156 30.02 19.48 -3.86
CA ALA A 156 31.38 19.29 -4.30
C ALA A 156 32.38 19.47 -3.15
N ASP A 157 33.59 18.92 -3.31
CA ASP A 157 34.66 19.07 -2.34
C ASP A 157 35.18 20.52 -2.20
N ALA A 158 35.06 21.31 -3.28
CA ALA A 158 35.57 22.66 -3.34
C ALA A 158 34.43 23.71 -3.32
N LYS A 159 34.71 24.84 -2.66
CA LYS A 159 33.80 25.98 -2.56
C LYS A 159 33.38 26.50 -3.95
N GLY A 160 32.10 26.72 -4.14
CA GLY A 160 31.53 27.22 -5.40
C GLY A 160 31.45 26.20 -6.54
N ALA A 161 31.87 24.96 -6.31
CA ALA A 161 31.78 23.87 -7.30
C ALA A 161 30.44 23.06 -7.18
N SER A 162 29.67 23.23 -6.09
CA SER A 162 28.37 22.58 -5.90
C SER A 162 27.37 23.08 -6.92
N LYS A 163 26.52 22.19 -7.41
CA LYS A 163 25.56 22.45 -8.52
C LYS A 163 24.15 22.10 -8.11
N PRO A 164 23.12 22.80 -8.65
CA PRO A 164 21.74 22.35 -8.56
C PRO A 164 21.57 21.00 -9.30
N GLY A 165 20.64 20.16 -8.79
CA GLY A 165 20.36 18.85 -9.38
C GLY A 165 21.40 17.79 -9.01
N ILE A 166 21.10 16.56 -9.40
CA ILE A 166 21.91 15.39 -9.04
C ILE A 166 22.64 14.88 -10.27
N ALA A 167 23.94 14.60 -10.14
CA ALA A 167 24.71 13.95 -11.19
C ALA A 167 24.22 12.51 -11.41
N ALA A 168 24.26 12.04 -12.66
CA ALA A 168 23.90 10.67 -13.03
C ALA A 168 24.64 9.65 -12.12
N ALA A 169 23.87 8.70 -11.64
CA ALA A 169 24.26 7.85 -10.52
C ALA A 169 25.34 6.83 -10.87
N THR A 170 26.48 6.97 -10.25
CA THR A 170 27.31 5.83 -9.86
C THR A 170 27.59 6.01 -8.37
N THR A 171 27.05 5.16 -7.53
CA THR A 171 27.19 5.28 -6.09
C THR A 171 28.21 4.27 -5.58
N GLN A 172 29.09 4.70 -4.70
CA GLN A 172 29.91 3.78 -3.93
C GLN A 172 29.13 3.29 -2.72
N GLY A 173 29.04 1.97 -2.55
CA GLY A 173 28.40 1.37 -1.39
C GLY A 173 29.23 1.59 -0.13
N ARG A 174 28.55 1.82 0.99
CA ARG A 174 29.18 1.72 2.31
C ARG A 174 29.21 0.27 2.75
N THR A 175 30.34 -0.16 3.28
CA THR A 175 30.48 -1.47 3.92
C THR A 175 30.15 -1.33 5.40
N LEU A 176 29.07 -1.95 5.85
CA LEU A 176 28.75 -2.10 7.26
C LEU A 176 29.37 -3.42 7.75
N VAL A 177 30.06 -3.38 8.87
CA VAL A 177 30.59 -4.60 9.49
C VAL A 177 29.43 -5.33 10.18
N ALA A 178 28.91 -6.36 9.55
CA ALA A 178 27.92 -7.24 10.17
C ALA A 178 28.64 -8.46 10.81
N PRO A 179 28.12 -9.02 11.91
CA PRO A 179 28.61 -10.28 12.42
C PRO A 179 28.35 -11.37 11.40
N SER A 180 29.42 -12.03 10.94
CA SER A 180 29.35 -13.08 9.94
C SER A 180 28.89 -14.39 10.56
N ALA A 181 27.81 -14.93 10.03
CA ALA A 181 27.56 -16.37 10.01
C ALA A 181 26.97 -16.71 8.65
N SER A 182 27.80 -17.04 7.71
CA SER A 182 27.37 -17.55 6.42
C SER A 182 28.02 -18.91 6.18
N LEU A 183 27.20 -19.93 6.03
CA LEU A 183 27.62 -21.21 5.41
C LEU A 183 27.74 -20.97 3.89
N VAL A 184 28.83 -20.36 3.46
CA VAL A 184 29.15 -20.16 2.05
C VAL A 184 30.14 -21.24 1.66
N PRO A 185 30.01 -21.92 0.50
CA PRO A 185 31.06 -22.80 0.02
C PRO A 185 32.40 -22.07 -0.02
N ALA A 186 33.41 -22.61 0.65
CA ALA A 186 34.74 -22.05 0.62
C ALA A 186 35.33 -22.19 -0.78
N ALA A 187 36.14 -21.20 -1.20
CA ALA A 187 36.83 -21.26 -2.47
C ALA A 187 37.79 -22.47 -2.49
N VAL A 188 37.77 -23.19 -3.59
CA VAL A 188 38.72 -24.29 -3.85
C VAL A 188 39.96 -23.76 -4.53
N PRO A 189 41.13 -24.46 -4.45
CA PRO A 189 42.33 -24.07 -5.19
C PRO A 189 42.03 -23.77 -6.67
N GLY A 190 42.50 -22.62 -7.17
CA GLY A 190 42.21 -22.16 -8.52
C GLY A 190 40.99 -21.21 -8.61
N GLN A 191 40.27 -20.99 -7.53
CA GLN A 191 39.10 -20.10 -7.49
C GLN A 191 39.24 -19.01 -6.41
N ILE A 192 38.47 -17.94 -6.60
CA ILE A 192 38.15 -16.95 -5.56
C ILE A 192 36.66 -16.82 -5.51
N CYS A 193 36.06 -16.86 -4.31
CA CYS A 193 34.63 -16.62 -4.11
C CYS A 193 34.44 -15.23 -3.45
N ALA A 194 33.77 -14.31 -4.12
CA ALA A 194 33.32 -13.06 -3.53
C ALA A 194 32.04 -13.33 -2.74
N THR A 195 32.05 -12.99 -1.45
CA THR A 195 30.94 -13.30 -0.54
C THR A 195 30.53 -12.09 0.28
N GLY A 196 29.26 -12.03 0.67
CA GLY A 196 28.73 -10.96 1.50
C GLY A 196 27.21 -10.85 1.46
N THR A 197 26.72 -9.70 1.88
CA THR A 197 25.28 -9.38 1.92
C THR A 197 25.05 -7.99 1.33
N PHE A 198 23.96 -7.83 0.63
CA PHE A 198 23.48 -6.53 0.18
C PHE A 198 22.16 -6.19 0.86
N ASN A 199 22.10 -5.06 1.54
CA ASN A 199 20.91 -4.56 2.21
C ASN A 199 20.60 -3.14 1.76
N TYR A 200 19.31 -2.77 1.81
CA TYR A 200 18.85 -1.40 1.63
C TYR A 200 17.89 -1.02 2.77
N SER A 201 17.67 0.27 3.00
CA SER A 201 16.67 0.76 3.95
C SER A 201 15.37 1.04 3.22
N ASN A 202 14.25 0.50 3.72
CA ASN A 202 12.93 0.85 3.20
C ASN A 202 12.49 2.24 3.71
N PRO A 203 11.38 2.81 3.22
CA PRO A 203 10.89 4.14 3.66
C PRO A 203 10.63 4.26 5.17
N ALA A 204 10.29 3.15 5.83
CA ALA A 204 10.13 3.13 7.29
C ALA A 204 11.47 3.09 8.06
N GLY A 205 12.59 3.16 7.35
CA GLY A 205 13.93 3.12 7.94
C GLY A 205 14.38 1.74 8.41
N THR A 206 13.69 0.68 7.98
CA THR A 206 14.02 -0.71 8.34
C THR A 206 14.92 -1.32 7.28
N TRP A 207 16.03 -1.93 7.71
CA TRP A 207 16.93 -2.64 6.81
C TRP A 207 16.26 -3.88 6.23
N GLN A 208 16.30 -3.98 4.92
CA GLN A 208 15.74 -5.06 4.13
C GLN A 208 16.85 -5.75 3.33
N PRO A 209 16.76 -7.07 3.10
CA PRO A 209 17.64 -7.76 2.17
C PRO A 209 17.36 -7.28 0.74
N GLY A 210 18.40 -6.88 0.03
CA GLY A 210 18.28 -6.65 -1.41
C GLY A 210 18.29 -7.97 -2.17
N ARG A 211 17.13 -8.38 -2.65
CA ARG A 211 16.89 -9.70 -3.28
C ARG A 211 17.06 -9.63 -4.80
N THR A 212 17.57 -10.71 -5.40
CA THR A 212 17.67 -10.87 -6.87
C THR A 212 18.51 -9.79 -7.56
N ILE A 213 19.35 -9.08 -6.79
CA ILE A 213 20.23 -8.03 -7.29
C ILE A 213 21.39 -8.69 -8.03
N LYS A 214 21.71 -8.19 -9.22
CA LYS A 214 22.85 -8.66 -9.99
C LYS A 214 24.17 -8.32 -9.30
N VAL A 215 25.01 -9.33 -9.16
CA VAL A 215 26.32 -9.26 -8.51
C VAL A 215 27.38 -9.54 -9.56
N GLN A 216 28.23 -8.58 -9.86
CA GLN A 216 29.36 -8.74 -10.77
C GLN A 216 30.66 -8.67 -10.00
N VAL A 217 31.47 -9.72 -10.11
CA VAL A 217 32.82 -9.74 -9.52
C VAL A 217 33.80 -9.22 -10.55
N ALA A 218 34.49 -8.15 -10.20
CA ALA A 218 35.48 -7.49 -11.02
C ALA A 218 36.85 -7.50 -10.32
N GLY A 219 37.92 -7.30 -11.10
CA GLY A 219 39.26 -7.27 -10.53
C GLY A 219 40.36 -6.88 -11.53
N LYS A 220 41.59 -6.85 -11.01
CA LYS A 220 42.81 -6.64 -11.76
C LYS A 220 43.84 -7.71 -11.39
N THR A 221 44.57 -8.20 -12.38
CA THR A 221 45.64 -9.20 -12.18
C THR A 221 46.95 -8.54 -11.72
N THR A 222 47.21 -7.29 -12.14
CA THR A 222 48.36 -6.46 -11.74
C THR A 222 47.92 -5.00 -11.52
N SER A 223 48.78 -4.18 -10.96
CA SER A 223 48.48 -2.75 -10.75
C SER A 223 48.22 -1.98 -12.06
N SER A 224 48.89 -2.39 -13.15
CA SER A 224 48.76 -1.78 -14.48
C SER A 224 47.69 -2.45 -15.37
N ALA A 225 47.11 -3.59 -14.95
CA ALA A 225 46.10 -4.30 -15.74
C ALA A 225 44.80 -3.49 -15.80
N THR A 226 44.11 -3.56 -16.93
CA THR A 226 42.73 -3.10 -17.05
C THR A 226 41.83 -3.96 -16.18
N SER A 227 40.82 -3.36 -15.59
CA SER A 227 39.79 -4.12 -14.85
C SER A 227 38.97 -5.00 -15.80
N ALA A 228 38.62 -6.17 -15.31
CA ALA A 228 37.74 -7.11 -16.03
C ALA A 228 36.69 -7.67 -15.07
N TYR A 229 35.51 -8.04 -15.62
CA TYR A 229 34.51 -8.84 -14.92
C TYR A 229 34.85 -10.33 -15.07
N TYR A 230 34.87 -11.04 -13.98
CA TYR A 230 35.23 -12.47 -13.92
C TYR A 230 34.03 -13.38 -13.73
N ALA A 231 33.01 -12.93 -13.01
CA ALA A 231 31.79 -13.71 -12.78
C ALA A 231 30.59 -12.81 -12.53
N THR A 232 29.41 -13.38 -12.78
CA THR A 232 28.13 -12.74 -12.49
C THR A 232 27.24 -13.74 -11.71
N GLY A 233 26.55 -13.24 -10.71
CA GLY A 233 25.54 -13.96 -9.91
C GLY A 233 24.43 -13.02 -9.47
N TYR A 234 23.64 -13.48 -8.52
CA TYR A 234 22.54 -12.71 -7.93
C TYR A 234 22.50 -12.90 -6.43
N THR A 235 21.98 -11.92 -5.72
CA THR A 235 21.71 -12.05 -4.28
C THR A 235 20.55 -13.03 -4.06
N SER A 236 20.58 -13.73 -2.94
CA SER A 236 19.53 -14.65 -2.49
C SER A 236 18.30 -13.91 -1.93
N SER A 237 17.30 -14.66 -1.48
CA SER A 237 16.13 -14.14 -0.75
C SER A 237 16.47 -13.44 0.57
N THR A 238 17.67 -13.70 1.12
CA THR A 238 18.18 -13.06 2.34
C THR A 238 19.22 -11.97 2.05
N GLY A 239 19.38 -11.58 0.78
CA GLY A 239 20.36 -10.57 0.35
C GLY A 239 21.81 -11.07 0.34
N THR A 240 22.08 -12.34 0.66
CA THR A 240 23.42 -12.92 0.65
C THR A 240 23.84 -13.29 -0.76
N TYR A 241 25.15 -13.28 -1.01
CA TYR A 241 25.73 -13.75 -2.27
C TYR A 241 27.03 -14.51 -2.04
N SER A 242 27.29 -15.46 -2.97
CA SER A 242 28.56 -16.16 -3.12
C SER A 242 28.77 -16.36 -4.61
N VAL A 243 29.70 -15.58 -5.18
CA VAL A 243 29.99 -15.61 -6.62
C VAL A 243 31.44 -15.97 -6.80
N CYS A 244 31.69 -17.18 -7.32
CA CYS A 244 33.02 -17.73 -7.49
C CYS A 244 33.48 -17.61 -8.95
N PHE A 245 34.76 -17.40 -9.16
CA PHE A 245 35.38 -17.41 -10.47
C PHE A 245 36.74 -18.13 -10.45
N THR A 246 37.11 -18.72 -11.57
CA THR A 246 38.44 -19.29 -11.76
C THR A 246 39.42 -18.16 -11.95
N THR A 247 40.48 -18.13 -11.11
CA THR A 247 41.49 -17.05 -11.15
C THR A 247 42.46 -17.26 -12.29
N PRO A 248 42.77 -16.23 -13.08
CA PRO A 248 43.78 -16.31 -14.14
C PRO A 248 45.23 -16.27 -13.60
N VAL A 249 45.40 -15.93 -12.32
CA VAL A 249 46.70 -15.78 -11.63
C VAL A 249 46.62 -16.34 -10.22
N THR A 250 47.77 -16.66 -9.60
CA THR A 250 47.84 -17.18 -8.21
C THR A 250 47.39 -16.18 -7.17
N THR A 251 47.50 -14.88 -7.48
CA THR A 251 47.11 -13.77 -6.59
C THR A 251 46.56 -12.63 -7.45
N MET A 252 45.32 -12.27 -7.24
CA MET A 252 44.72 -11.08 -7.86
C MET A 252 45.21 -9.81 -7.16
N TYR A 253 45.65 -8.84 -7.94
CA TYR A 253 46.08 -7.55 -7.39
C TYR A 253 44.93 -6.82 -6.68
N GLN A 254 43.74 -6.82 -7.30
CA GLN A 254 42.50 -6.29 -6.73
C GLN A 254 41.29 -7.13 -7.12
N VAL A 255 40.34 -7.27 -6.20
CA VAL A 255 39.02 -7.82 -6.43
C VAL A 255 37.97 -6.93 -5.76
N TRP A 256 36.88 -6.63 -6.43
CA TRP A 256 35.73 -5.89 -5.88
C TRP A 256 34.42 -6.44 -6.46
N VAL A 257 33.32 -6.02 -5.87
CA VAL A 257 31.97 -6.40 -6.30
C VAL A 257 31.22 -5.16 -6.73
N GLU A 258 30.53 -5.26 -7.85
CA GLU A 258 29.54 -4.29 -8.31
C GLU A 258 28.16 -4.92 -8.22
N PHE A 259 27.24 -4.24 -7.54
CA PHE A 259 25.83 -4.57 -7.48
C PHE A 259 25.08 -3.70 -8.48
N GLN A 260 24.13 -4.26 -9.20
CA GLN A 260 23.28 -3.52 -10.14
C GLN A 260 21.81 -3.78 -9.83
N ALA A 261 20.99 -2.72 -9.83
CA ALA A 261 19.52 -2.82 -9.74
C ALA A 261 18.97 -3.40 -11.05
N ASP A 262 19.43 -4.61 -11.38
CA ASP A 262 19.13 -5.34 -12.60
C ASP A 262 18.94 -6.83 -12.27
N SER A 263 18.01 -7.46 -12.99
CA SER A 263 17.79 -8.89 -12.97
C SER A 263 17.51 -9.37 -14.41
N ASN A 264 17.19 -10.63 -14.57
CA ASN A 264 16.76 -11.14 -15.88
C ASN A 264 15.35 -10.64 -16.28
N LEU A 265 14.55 -10.14 -15.31
CA LEU A 265 13.13 -9.87 -15.47
C LEU A 265 12.71 -8.43 -15.21
N TRP A 266 13.50 -7.67 -14.45
CA TRP A 266 13.25 -6.23 -14.20
C TRP A 266 14.53 -5.49 -13.89
N ARG A 267 14.48 -4.17 -14.01
CA ARG A 267 15.59 -3.27 -13.70
C ARG A 267 15.10 -1.87 -13.34
N VAL A 268 15.94 -1.12 -12.62
CA VAL A 268 15.72 0.30 -12.35
C VAL A 268 16.88 1.11 -12.96
N THR A 269 16.53 2.12 -13.74
CA THR A 269 17.48 3.01 -14.43
C THR A 269 17.20 4.47 -14.10
N ASN A 270 18.11 5.38 -14.48
CA ASN A 270 17.85 6.80 -14.48
C ASN A 270 16.69 7.16 -15.44
N ASN A 271 16.15 8.39 -15.35
CA ASN A 271 15.03 8.83 -16.20
C ASN A 271 15.31 8.73 -17.70
N ALA A 272 16.56 8.85 -18.11
CA ALA A 272 16.93 8.68 -19.52
C ALA A 272 16.96 7.21 -19.99
N GLY A 273 16.79 6.25 -19.09
CA GLY A 273 16.86 4.81 -19.41
C GLY A 273 18.25 4.31 -19.78
N THR A 274 19.29 5.11 -19.59
CA THR A 274 20.64 4.84 -20.09
C THR A 274 21.58 4.20 -19.06
N THR A 275 21.30 4.41 -17.77
CA THR A 275 22.19 3.98 -16.69
C THR A 275 21.39 3.24 -15.62
N THR A 276 21.77 1.99 -15.37
CA THR A 276 21.23 1.19 -14.25
C THR A 276 21.91 1.61 -12.95
N TYR A 277 21.16 1.69 -11.86
CA TYR A 277 21.72 1.99 -10.55
C TYR A 277 22.69 0.92 -10.12
N SER A 278 23.87 1.34 -9.64
CA SER A 278 24.92 0.42 -9.18
C SER A 278 25.57 0.89 -7.90
N VAL A 279 26.12 -0.06 -7.15
CA VAL A 279 26.92 0.15 -5.94
C VAL A 279 28.15 -0.73 -6.04
N THR A 280 29.34 -0.15 -5.79
CA THR A 280 30.62 -0.86 -5.87
C THR A 280 31.27 -0.92 -4.49
N THR A 281 31.74 -2.10 -4.08
CA THR A 281 32.51 -2.25 -2.84
C THR A 281 33.89 -1.65 -2.96
N ALA A 282 34.52 -1.35 -1.82
CA ALA A 282 35.95 -1.13 -1.79
C ALA A 282 36.69 -2.38 -2.29
N ALA A 283 37.78 -2.17 -3.07
CA ALA A 283 38.57 -3.27 -3.58
C ALA A 283 39.41 -3.94 -2.46
N LYS A 284 39.43 -5.27 -2.46
CA LYS A 284 40.37 -6.08 -1.71
C LYS A 284 41.65 -6.26 -2.53
N THR A 285 42.78 -6.11 -1.92
CA THR A 285 44.08 -6.24 -2.57
C THR A 285 44.78 -7.56 -2.22
N ASN A 286 45.59 -8.07 -3.14
CA ASN A 286 46.42 -9.27 -2.94
C ASN A 286 45.58 -10.51 -2.55
N VAL A 287 44.50 -10.75 -3.26
CA VAL A 287 43.58 -11.86 -2.98
C VAL A 287 44.15 -13.14 -3.61
N ALA A 288 44.52 -14.10 -2.75
CA ALA A 288 45.12 -15.35 -3.20
C ALA A 288 44.06 -16.29 -3.81
N SER A 289 44.49 -17.08 -4.81
CA SER A 289 43.69 -18.21 -5.33
C SER A 289 43.45 -19.22 -4.21
N GLY A 290 42.23 -19.77 -4.14
CA GLY A 290 41.78 -20.66 -3.08
C GLY A 290 41.25 -19.95 -1.83
N SER A 291 41.11 -18.61 -1.87
CA SER A 291 40.56 -17.84 -0.73
C SER A 291 39.22 -17.20 -1.03
N ASP A 292 38.44 -16.98 0.02
CA ASP A 292 37.22 -16.19 -0.05
C ASP A 292 37.54 -14.69 0.09
N ALA A 293 36.96 -13.88 -0.77
CA ALA A 293 36.96 -12.43 -0.66
C ALA A 293 35.65 -11.98 0.01
N ALA A 294 35.61 -11.95 1.36
CA ALA A 294 34.47 -11.56 2.12
C ALA A 294 34.30 -10.03 2.16
N PHE A 295 33.23 -9.48 1.63
CA PHE A 295 32.97 -8.03 1.55
C PHE A 295 32.04 -7.51 2.68
N GLY A 296 31.53 -8.41 3.54
CA GLY A 296 30.59 -8.02 4.59
C GLY A 296 29.24 -7.56 4.01
N THR A 297 28.59 -6.61 4.70
CA THR A 297 27.33 -6.03 4.23
C THR A 297 27.61 -4.75 3.45
N THR A 298 27.09 -4.70 2.24
CA THR A 298 27.11 -3.51 1.38
C THR A 298 25.72 -2.89 1.32
N THR A 299 25.67 -1.57 1.38
CA THR A 299 24.42 -0.79 1.28
C THR A 299 24.58 0.34 0.27
N PRO A 300 23.53 0.75 -0.45
CA PRO A 300 23.56 1.96 -1.26
C PRO A 300 23.63 3.21 -0.37
N THR A 301 24.01 4.35 -0.96
CA THR A 301 23.84 5.64 -0.31
C THR A 301 22.38 6.00 -0.18
N SER A 302 22.05 6.81 0.84
CA SER A 302 20.67 7.22 1.15
C SER A 302 19.96 7.85 -0.05
N THR A 303 20.62 8.69 -0.81
CA THR A 303 20.08 9.38 -1.98
C THR A 303 19.46 8.41 -3.02
N TYR A 304 19.98 7.19 -3.10
CA TYR A 304 19.53 6.20 -4.09
C TYR A 304 18.78 5.01 -3.50
N MET A 305 18.45 5.04 -2.21
CA MET A 305 17.71 3.97 -1.53
C MET A 305 16.39 3.63 -2.24
N ARG A 306 15.70 4.66 -2.75
CA ARG A 306 14.42 4.52 -3.47
C ARG A 306 14.52 3.66 -4.73
N ALA A 307 15.63 3.76 -5.47
CA ALA A 307 15.86 2.90 -6.63
C ALA A 307 15.92 1.41 -6.24
N TRP A 308 16.56 1.11 -5.11
CA TRP A 308 16.70 -0.25 -4.59
C TRP A 308 15.39 -0.75 -3.96
N HIS A 309 14.63 0.15 -3.33
CA HIS A 309 13.29 -0.17 -2.84
C HIS A 309 12.33 -0.49 -4.00
N ALA A 310 12.30 0.33 -5.05
CA ALA A 310 11.53 0.06 -6.26
C ALA A 310 11.95 -1.29 -6.88
N PHE A 311 13.25 -1.55 -7.00
CA PHE A 311 13.76 -2.81 -7.53
C PHE A 311 13.30 -4.02 -6.72
N ASP A 312 13.44 -3.96 -5.38
CA ASP A 312 13.08 -5.08 -4.51
C ASP A 312 11.56 -5.28 -4.41
N THR A 313 10.78 -4.22 -4.59
CA THR A 313 9.30 -4.30 -4.58
C THR A 313 8.78 -5.20 -5.70
N VAL A 314 9.40 -5.20 -6.88
CA VAL A 314 9.00 -6.08 -8.00
C VAL A 314 9.21 -7.56 -7.69
N ASN A 315 10.09 -7.93 -6.74
CA ASN A 315 10.19 -9.32 -6.26
C ASN A 315 8.86 -9.84 -5.68
N LYS A 316 8.06 -8.95 -5.05
CA LYS A 316 6.76 -9.33 -4.51
C LYS A 316 5.77 -9.70 -5.63
N LEU A 317 5.79 -8.94 -6.73
CA LEU A 317 5.00 -9.26 -7.92
C LEU A 317 5.45 -10.58 -8.54
N TRP A 318 6.78 -10.77 -8.65
CA TRP A 318 7.31 -12.03 -9.17
C TRP A 318 6.91 -13.25 -8.33
N ALA A 319 6.82 -13.09 -7.01
CA ALA A 319 6.45 -14.18 -6.09
C ALA A 319 5.02 -14.72 -6.32
N ILE A 320 4.09 -13.90 -6.84
CA ILE A 320 2.71 -14.33 -7.16
C ILE A 320 2.53 -14.74 -8.63
N HIS A 321 3.55 -14.54 -9.47
CA HIS A 321 3.46 -14.74 -10.92
C HIS A 321 3.34 -16.22 -11.32
N GLY A 322 3.87 -17.14 -10.53
CA GLY A 322 3.83 -18.58 -10.80
C GLY A 322 5.18 -19.17 -11.18
N THR A 323 5.17 -20.25 -11.99
CA THR A 323 6.36 -21.08 -12.26
C THR A 323 7.01 -20.84 -13.62
N SER A 324 6.55 -19.88 -14.41
CA SER A 324 7.15 -19.53 -15.72
C SER A 324 8.55 -18.94 -15.54
N ALA A 325 9.44 -19.19 -16.48
CA ALA A 325 10.78 -18.61 -16.48
C ALA A 325 10.78 -17.10 -16.85
N CYS A 326 9.76 -16.64 -17.57
CA CYS A 326 9.54 -15.25 -17.98
C CYS A 326 8.18 -14.76 -17.46
N TRP A 327 7.87 -13.46 -17.62
CA TRP A 327 6.58 -12.88 -17.26
C TRP A 327 5.40 -13.51 -18.01
N THR A 328 5.64 -14.11 -19.17
CA THR A 328 4.61 -14.83 -19.92
C THR A 328 5.16 -16.13 -20.51
N THR A 329 4.27 -17.08 -20.78
CA THR A 329 4.60 -18.31 -21.50
C THR A 329 4.84 -18.09 -22.99
N ARG A 330 4.62 -16.87 -23.51
CA ARG A 330 4.97 -16.49 -24.90
C ARG A 330 6.48 -16.36 -25.11
N GLU A 331 7.22 -16.15 -24.01
CA GLU A 331 8.67 -15.94 -24.00
C GLU A 331 9.35 -17.21 -23.51
N SER A 332 10.45 -17.59 -24.12
CA SER A 332 11.12 -18.86 -23.80
C SER A 332 12.54 -18.73 -23.27
N SER A 333 13.32 -17.74 -23.69
CA SER A 333 14.72 -17.57 -23.30
C SER A 333 15.17 -16.13 -23.12
N ASN A 334 14.54 -15.18 -23.81
CA ASN A 334 14.82 -13.74 -23.70
C ASN A 334 13.59 -13.05 -23.15
N CYS A 335 13.50 -13.03 -21.83
CA CYS A 335 12.38 -12.38 -21.16
C CYS A 335 12.42 -10.86 -21.35
N ARG A 336 11.28 -10.24 -21.63
CA ARG A 336 11.13 -8.80 -21.50
C ARG A 336 11.32 -8.42 -20.03
N LYS A 337 11.96 -7.28 -19.81
CA LYS A 337 12.13 -6.74 -18.46
C LYS A 337 11.08 -5.67 -18.18
N ILE A 338 10.47 -5.70 -17.00
CA ILE A 338 9.87 -4.51 -16.42
C ILE A 338 11.02 -3.51 -16.21
N THR A 339 10.97 -2.37 -16.88
CA THR A 339 11.99 -1.33 -16.76
C THR A 339 11.38 -0.13 -16.05
N ILE A 340 11.98 0.27 -14.93
CA ILE A 340 11.57 1.42 -14.14
C ILE A 340 12.59 2.53 -14.36
N HIS A 341 12.11 3.71 -14.76
CA HIS A 341 12.87 4.95 -14.84
C HIS A 341 12.59 5.77 -13.58
N TRP A 342 13.61 6.06 -12.84
CA TRP A 342 13.54 6.88 -11.64
C TRP A 342 14.84 7.63 -11.44
N GLN A 343 14.77 8.82 -10.86
CA GLN A 343 15.94 9.51 -10.30
C GLN A 343 15.49 10.45 -9.20
N PRO A 344 16.38 10.76 -8.23
CA PRO A 344 16.08 11.74 -7.20
C PRO A 344 15.69 13.09 -7.83
N GLY A 345 14.62 13.70 -7.30
CA GLY A 345 14.07 14.94 -7.82
C GLY A 345 13.30 14.80 -9.14
N SER A 346 12.94 13.58 -9.55
CA SER A 346 12.12 13.37 -10.73
C SER A 346 10.74 13.99 -10.58
N THR A 347 10.31 14.74 -11.60
CA THR A 347 8.99 15.39 -11.71
C THR A 347 8.27 14.98 -13.00
N ASP A 348 8.75 13.92 -13.67
CA ASP A 348 8.26 13.51 -14.99
C ASP A 348 6.86 12.87 -14.97
N GLY A 349 6.26 12.75 -13.78
CA GLY A 349 5.02 12.03 -13.56
C GLY A 349 5.25 10.56 -13.26
N THR A 350 4.17 9.88 -12.83
CA THR A 350 4.15 8.44 -12.57
C THR A 350 3.19 7.80 -13.53
N TYR A 351 3.70 6.92 -14.39
CA TYR A 351 2.91 6.28 -15.44
C TYR A 351 3.65 5.13 -16.10
N PHE A 352 2.91 4.23 -16.72
CA PHE A 352 3.44 3.24 -17.66
C PHE A 352 3.43 3.79 -19.09
N GLN A 353 4.61 3.96 -19.68
CA GLN A 353 4.77 4.45 -21.06
C GLN A 353 4.51 3.33 -22.07
N ASN A 354 3.29 3.28 -22.59
CA ASN A 354 2.87 2.32 -23.64
C ASN A 354 2.89 2.90 -25.06
N GLY A 355 3.00 4.21 -25.22
CA GLY A 355 2.97 4.92 -26.51
C GLY A 355 4.23 4.78 -27.37
N VAL A 356 5.20 3.96 -26.94
CA VAL A 356 6.45 3.68 -27.65
C VAL A 356 6.50 2.22 -28.12
N ALA A 357 7.50 1.89 -28.96
CA ALA A 357 7.71 0.51 -29.38
C ALA A 357 7.78 -0.43 -28.19
N VAL A 358 7.15 -1.61 -28.27
CA VAL A 358 7.00 -2.59 -27.17
C VAL A 358 8.31 -2.88 -26.42
N ALA A 359 9.43 -2.97 -27.13
CA ALA A 359 10.75 -3.22 -26.53
C ALA A 359 11.29 -2.03 -25.71
N ASN A 360 10.72 -0.85 -25.87
CA ASN A 360 11.17 0.39 -25.23
C ASN A 360 10.18 0.91 -24.18
N ARG A 361 9.12 0.16 -23.86
CA ARG A 361 8.13 0.53 -22.83
C ARG A 361 8.74 0.48 -21.45
N TYR A 362 8.36 1.42 -20.62
CA TYR A 362 8.91 1.59 -19.27
C TYR A 362 7.90 2.21 -18.31
N ILE A 363 8.18 2.10 -17.05
CA ILE A 363 7.50 2.78 -15.95
C ILE A 363 8.29 4.04 -15.63
N ALA A 364 7.67 5.21 -15.60
CA ALA A 364 8.22 6.41 -14.97
C ALA A 364 7.74 6.51 -13.53
N LEU A 365 8.61 6.92 -12.62
CA LEU A 365 8.24 7.21 -11.22
C LEU A 365 8.75 8.60 -10.85
N MET A 366 7.90 9.38 -10.16
CA MET A 366 8.34 10.61 -9.49
C MET A 366 9.25 10.30 -8.31
N ASP A 367 9.90 11.34 -7.79
CA ASP A 367 10.93 11.22 -6.76
C ASP A 367 10.49 10.37 -5.55
N ALA A 368 9.33 10.66 -4.97
CA ALA A 368 8.85 10.01 -3.75
C ALA A 368 8.10 8.69 -3.97
N ASP A 369 7.67 8.38 -5.19
CA ASP A 369 6.77 7.24 -5.44
C ASP A 369 7.36 5.87 -5.13
N PRO A 370 8.66 5.64 -5.22
CA PRO A 370 9.23 4.40 -4.70
C PRO A 370 8.99 4.18 -3.20
N ASP A 371 8.63 5.20 -2.43
CA ASP A 371 8.29 5.05 -1.01
C ASP A 371 6.94 4.33 -0.83
N SER A 372 6.09 4.33 -1.86
CA SER A 372 4.88 3.51 -1.93
C SER A 372 5.14 2.22 -2.70
N ALA A 373 5.15 1.08 -2.00
CA ALA A 373 5.18 -0.21 -2.67
C ALA A 373 3.94 -0.45 -3.55
N HIS A 374 2.79 0.15 -3.20
CA HIS A 374 1.57 0.05 -4.00
C HIS A 374 1.71 0.77 -5.34
N THR A 375 2.26 1.97 -5.36
CA THR A 375 2.50 2.72 -6.61
C THR A 375 3.47 1.97 -7.52
N VAL A 376 4.57 1.45 -6.97
CA VAL A 376 5.51 0.63 -7.76
C VAL A 376 4.83 -0.63 -8.32
N LEU A 377 3.99 -1.29 -7.53
CA LEU A 377 3.28 -2.50 -7.96
C LEU A 377 2.15 -2.20 -8.94
N HIS A 378 1.48 -1.06 -8.81
CA HIS A 378 0.46 -0.60 -9.75
C HIS A 378 1.06 -0.41 -11.14
N GLU A 379 2.09 0.41 -11.26
CA GLU A 379 2.78 0.62 -12.53
C GLU A 379 3.38 -0.69 -13.09
N SER A 380 3.89 -1.56 -12.19
CA SER A 380 4.33 -2.89 -12.59
C SER A 380 3.18 -3.78 -13.06
N GLY A 381 1.97 -3.56 -12.54
CA GLY A 381 0.73 -4.19 -12.98
C GLY A 381 0.38 -3.83 -14.42
N HIS A 382 0.53 -2.57 -14.82
CA HIS A 382 0.39 -2.14 -16.22
C HIS A 382 1.42 -2.80 -17.12
N ALA A 383 2.69 -2.81 -16.70
CA ALA A 383 3.75 -3.49 -17.45
C ALA A 383 3.49 -4.99 -17.60
N LEU A 384 2.97 -5.63 -16.53
CA LEU A 384 2.56 -7.04 -16.57
C LEU A 384 1.38 -7.26 -17.54
N MET A 385 0.33 -6.42 -17.47
CA MET A 385 -0.81 -6.50 -18.39
C MET A 385 -0.35 -6.40 -19.85
N ASP A 386 0.54 -5.45 -20.14
CA ASP A 386 1.14 -5.27 -21.46
C ASP A 386 1.87 -6.53 -21.95
N MET A 387 2.62 -7.19 -21.07
CA MET A 387 3.30 -8.43 -21.41
C MET A 387 2.32 -9.60 -21.62
N LEU A 388 1.32 -9.73 -20.73
CA LEU A 388 0.29 -10.76 -20.83
C LEU A 388 -0.51 -10.62 -22.13
N TYR A 389 -0.82 -9.41 -22.54
CA TYR A 389 -1.51 -9.12 -23.82
C TYR A 389 -0.59 -9.10 -25.04
N GLY A 390 0.73 -9.34 -24.86
CA GLY A 390 1.68 -9.35 -25.96
C GLY A 390 1.90 -7.98 -26.63
N GLY A 391 1.78 -6.92 -25.85
CA GLY A 391 1.92 -5.55 -26.31
C GLY A 391 0.63 -4.91 -26.84
N TRP A 392 -0.49 -5.64 -26.82
CA TRP A 392 -1.80 -5.05 -27.11
C TRP A 392 -2.29 -4.22 -25.93
N TRP A 393 -2.97 -3.12 -26.19
CA TRP A 393 -3.53 -2.25 -25.18
C TRP A 393 -4.94 -1.81 -25.60
N ALA A 394 -5.89 -1.85 -24.67
CA ALA A 394 -7.23 -1.34 -24.91
C ALA A 394 -7.17 0.15 -25.28
N THR A 395 -8.10 0.59 -26.11
CA THR A 395 -8.23 2.02 -26.41
C THR A 395 -8.56 2.75 -25.10
N SER A 396 -7.69 3.69 -24.74
CA SER A 396 -7.87 4.45 -23.50
C SER A 396 -9.11 5.34 -23.59
N ASP A 397 -9.99 5.21 -22.60
CA ASP A 397 -11.11 6.10 -22.32
C ASP A 397 -10.96 6.74 -20.92
N CYS A 398 -9.70 6.76 -20.41
CA CYS A 398 -9.36 7.44 -19.18
C CYS A 398 -9.50 8.96 -19.38
N PRO A 399 -10.27 9.63 -18.52
CA PRO A 399 -10.18 11.09 -18.43
C PRO A 399 -8.80 11.47 -17.89
N SER A 400 -8.33 12.66 -18.22
CA SER A 400 -7.15 13.23 -17.59
C SER A 400 -7.60 14.47 -16.82
N PRO A 401 -7.47 14.46 -15.51
CA PRO A 401 -7.04 13.41 -14.60
C PRO A 401 -8.10 12.32 -14.36
N HIS A 402 -7.70 11.18 -13.80
CA HIS A 402 -8.60 10.13 -13.30
C HIS A 402 -8.28 9.76 -11.84
N TYR A 403 -9.23 9.15 -11.17
CA TYR A 403 -9.11 8.86 -9.74
C TYR A 403 -9.70 7.49 -9.40
N LEU A 404 -9.06 6.75 -8.52
CA LEU A 404 -9.47 5.40 -8.11
C LEU A 404 -10.96 5.28 -7.78
N HIS A 405 -11.53 6.28 -7.13
CA HIS A 405 -12.87 6.24 -6.55
C HIS A 405 -13.95 6.94 -7.39
N LEU A 406 -13.57 7.59 -8.48
CA LEU A 406 -14.50 8.28 -9.37
C LEU A 406 -14.77 7.45 -10.62
N ARG A 407 -15.84 7.79 -11.30
CA ARG A 407 -16.19 7.18 -12.58
C ARG A 407 -15.21 7.59 -13.66
N THR A 408 -14.70 6.59 -14.39
CA THR A 408 -13.92 6.71 -15.61
C THR A 408 -14.65 6.04 -16.80
N GLY A 409 -13.94 5.65 -17.83
CA GLY A 409 -14.44 4.75 -18.86
C GLY A 409 -14.35 3.28 -18.43
N ALA A 410 -15.02 2.39 -19.15
CA ALA A 410 -14.97 0.95 -18.86
C ALA A 410 -13.60 0.33 -19.16
N ASN A 411 -12.90 0.84 -20.18
CA ASN A 411 -11.56 0.38 -20.54
C ASN A 411 -10.54 0.91 -19.51
N CYS A 412 -10.68 2.17 -19.09
CA CYS A 412 -9.91 2.79 -18.03
C CYS A 412 -10.05 2.01 -16.73
N ALA A 413 -11.29 1.82 -16.25
CA ALA A 413 -11.55 1.09 -15.02
C ALA A 413 -11.02 -0.35 -15.05
N TRP A 414 -10.91 -0.97 -16.24
CA TRP A 414 -10.30 -2.29 -16.40
C TRP A 414 -8.78 -2.23 -16.29
N THR A 415 -8.11 -1.35 -17.03
CA THR A 415 -6.65 -1.27 -17.04
C THR A 415 -6.10 -0.79 -15.70
N GLU A 416 -6.70 0.26 -15.15
CA GLU A 416 -6.33 0.81 -13.84
C GLU A 416 -6.76 -0.10 -12.69
N GLY A 417 -7.97 -0.65 -12.77
CA GLY A 417 -8.48 -1.60 -11.77
C GLY A 417 -7.66 -2.88 -11.69
N PHE A 418 -7.13 -3.39 -12.81
CA PHE A 418 -6.21 -4.54 -12.80
C PHE A 418 -4.90 -4.18 -12.10
N ALA A 419 -4.31 -3.02 -12.42
CA ALA A 419 -3.06 -2.57 -11.83
C ALA A 419 -3.21 -2.33 -10.31
N ASN A 420 -4.32 -1.71 -9.89
CA ASN A 420 -4.68 -1.53 -8.49
C ASN A 420 -4.91 -2.87 -7.77
N ALA A 421 -5.55 -3.84 -8.44
CA ALA A 421 -5.76 -5.18 -7.89
C ALA A 421 -4.44 -5.93 -7.68
N ILE A 422 -3.49 -5.81 -8.60
CA ILE A 422 -2.13 -6.35 -8.45
C ILE A 422 -1.49 -5.76 -7.19
N ALA A 423 -1.52 -4.43 -7.03
CA ALA A 423 -0.92 -3.77 -5.87
C ALA A 423 -1.55 -4.26 -4.55
N GLY A 424 -2.87 -4.22 -4.41
CA GLY A 424 -3.58 -4.65 -3.21
C GLY A 424 -3.47 -6.15 -2.93
N TYR A 425 -3.49 -6.99 -3.96
CA TYR A 425 -3.35 -8.44 -3.78
C TYR A 425 -1.95 -8.83 -3.32
N VAL A 426 -0.91 -8.28 -3.96
CA VAL A 426 0.50 -8.55 -3.64
C VAL A 426 0.87 -8.06 -2.24
N MET A 427 0.35 -6.90 -1.82
CA MET A 427 0.59 -6.35 -0.49
C MET A 427 -0.24 -7.03 0.60
N GLY A 428 -1.38 -7.66 0.25
CA GLY A 428 -2.12 -8.57 1.12
C GLY A 428 -3.21 -7.91 1.98
N ASP A 429 -3.24 -6.59 2.15
CA ASP A 429 -4.20 -5.92 3.03
C ASP A 429 -5.42 -5.33 2.31
N GLY A 430 -5.39 -5.21 0.98
CA GLY A 430 -6.50 -4.67 0.18
C GLY A 430 -6.65 -3.15 0.24
N ARG A 431 -5.70 -2.44 0.84
CA ARG A 431 -5.61 -0.98 0.82
C ARG A 431 -4.55 -0.54 -0.18
N TYR A 432 -4.75 0.62 -0.77
CA TYR A 432 -3.76 1.28 -1.60
C TYR A 432 -3.14 2.43 -0.80
N TYR A 433 -1.84 2.36 -0.53
CA TYR A 433 -1.10 3.39 0.21
C TYR A 433 -0.24 4.20 -0.74
N TRP A 434 -0.27 5.52 -0.58
CA TRP A 434 0.65 6.45 -1.25
C TRP A 434 1.94 6.66 -0.44
N SER A 435 2.91 7.33 -1.05
CA SER A 435 4.22 7.60 -0.45
C SER A 435 4.19 8.41 0.84
N ASP A 436 3.13 9.16 1.09
CA ASP A 436 2.91 9.93 2.31
C ASP A 436 2.15 9.16 3.40
N GLY A 437 1.85 7.88 3.17
CA GLY A 437 1.15 7.01 4.11
C GLY A 437 -0.37 7.15 4.12
N SER A 438 -0.94 8.04 3.31
CA SER A 438 -2.39 8.07 3.10
C SER A 438 -2.86 6.85 2.29
N TRP A 439 -4.14 6.46 2.39
CA TRP A 439 -4.64 5.25 1.76
C TRP A 439 -6.12 5.34 1.35
N LEU A 440 -6.50 4.49 0.42
CA LEU A 440 -7.90 4.16 0.09
C LEU A 440 -8.11 2.65 0.21
N ASP A 441 -9.32 2.27 0.61
CA ASP A 441 -9.72 0.87 0.74
C ASP A 441 -10.23 0.32 -0.60
N LEU A 442 -9.43 -0.53 -1.23
CA LEU A 442 -9.79 -1.22 -2.48
C LEU A 442 -10.93 -2.24 -2.26
N MET A 443 -11.11 -2.71 -1.02
CA MET A 443 -12.09 -3.74 -0.67
C MET A 443 -13.43 -3.17 -0.19
N GLN A 444 -13.62 -1.85 -0.29
CA GLN A 444 -14.86 -1.21 0.14
C GLN A 444 -16.05 -1.73 -0.66
N THR A 445 -17.01 -2.36 0.03
CA THR A 445 -18.19 -2.98 -0.58
C THR A 445 -19.50 -2.24 -0.32
N ASN A 446 -19.57 -1.35 0.66
CA ASN A 446 -20.77 -0.63 1.08
C ASN A 446 -21.07 0.65 0.26
N TRP A 447 -20.78 0.65 -1.01
CA TRP A 447 -20.94 1.80 -1.92
C TRP A 447 -22.37 2.35 -1.99
N PHE A 448 -23.38 1.51 -1.83
CA PHE A 448 -24.77 1.91 -1.91
C PHE A 448 -25.21 2.83 -0.76
N ASN A 449 -24.61 2.69 0.42
CA ASN A 449 -25.05 3.37 1.65
C ASN A 449 -23.97 4.20 2.32
N SER A 450 -22.76 4.29 1.76
CA SER A 450 -21.68 5.01 2.41
C SER A 450 -21.80 6.52 2.20
N SER A 451 -21.44 7.31 3.20
CA SER A 451 -21.26 8.76 3.06
C SER A 451 -20.20 9.12 1.99
N GLN A 452 -19.30 8.20 1.70
CA GLN A 452 -18.31 8.33 0.64
C GLN A 452 -18.90 8.18 -0.76
N ALA A 453 -20.03 7.49 -0.92
CA ALA A 453 -20.78 7.44 -2.17
C ALA A 453 -21.66 8.70 -2.35
N ALA A 454 -21.99 9.40 -1.27
CA ALA A 454 -22.79 10.63 -1.32
C ALA A 454 -22.00 11.74 -2.03
N GLY A 455 -22.58 12.29 -3.08
CA GLY A 455 -21.93 13.33 -3.90
C GLY A 455 -20.95 12.81 -4.95
N ARG A 456 -20.77 11.49 -5.10
CA ARG A 456 -19.97 10.88 -6.17
C ARG A 456 -20.82 10.54 -7.37
N THR A 457 -20.23 10.63 -8.55
CA THR A 457 -20.90 10.32 -9.81
C THR A 457 -21.17 8.81 -9.90
N ASN A 458 -22.42 8.42 -10.02
CA ASN A 458 -22.88 7.04 -10.22
C ASN A 458 -22.33 5.98 -9.24
N PRO A 459 -22.84 5.92 -8.00
CA PRO A 459 -22.43 4.89 -7.04
C PRO A 459 -22.76 3.45 -7.47
N ASN A 460 -23.53 3.26 -8.55
CA ASN A 460 -23.94 1.95 -9.07
C ASN A 460 -23.22 1.51 -10.35
N ASP A 461 -22.35 2.34 -10.93
CA ASP A 461 -21.61 2.03 -12.17
C ASP A 461 -20.25 1.41 -11.83
N GLY A 462 -20.25 0.26 -11.14
CA GLY A 462 -19.04 -0.34 -10.58
C GLY A 462 -17.94 -0.66 -11.59
N ASP A 463 -18.29 -1.14 -12.77
CA ASP A 463 -17.34 -1.51 -13.83
C ASP A 463 -16.76 -0.32 -14.62
N THR A 464 -17.11 0.89 -14.23
CA THR A 464 -16.50 2.15 -14.70
C THR A 464 -15.75 2.88 -13.59
N VAL A 465 -15.52 2.23 -12.46
CA VAL A 465 -14.79 2.78 -11.30
C VAL A 465 -13.62 1.85 -10.95
N GLU A 466 -12.41 2.36 -11.09
CA GLU A 466 -11.15 1.61 -10.93
C GLU A 466 -11.07 0.82 -9.63
N LEU A 467 -11.37 1.48 -8.50
CA LEU A 467 -11.32 0.89 -7.17
C LEU A 467 -12.29 -0.28 -7.02
N ARG A 468 -13.48 -0.23 -7.65
CA ARG A 468 -14.46 -1.31 -7.58
C ARG A 468 -14.06 -2.49 -8.43
N VAL A 469 -13.49 -2.25 -9.61
CA VAL A 469 -12.90 -3.30 -10.44
C VAL A 469 -11.73 -3.96 -9.71
N ALA A 470 -10.86 -3.17 -9.06
CA ALA A 470 -9.77 -3.69 -8.26
C ALA A 470 -10.26 -4.60 -7.13
N GLY A 471 -11.21 -4.14 -6.32
CA GLY A 471 -11.79 -4.93 -5.24
C GLY A 471 -12.43 -6.22 -5.73
N ALA A 472 -13.20 -6.15 -6.81
CA ALA A 472 -13.83 -7.32 -7.42
C ALA A 472 -12.80 -8.35 -7.92
N LEU A 473 -11.69 -7.91 -8.51
CA LEU A 473 -10.59 -8.78 -8.92
C LEU A 473 -9.88 -9.43 -7.73
N ILE A 474 -9.56 -8.65 -6.70
CA ILE A 474 -8.94 -9.17 -5.48
C ILE A 474 -9.82 -10.26 -4.86
N ASP A 475 -11.13 -10.02 -4.77
CA ASP A 475 -12.08 -10.99 -4.26
C ASP A 475 -12.17 -12.25 -5.13
N LEU A 476 -12.17 -12.10 -6.45
CA LEU A 476 -12.11 -13.24 -7.37
C LEU A 476 -10.86 -14.07 -7.13
N TRP A 477 -9.69 -13.46 -7.04
CA TRP A 477 -8.43 -14.15 -6.84
C TRP A 477 -8.34 -14.83 -5.47
N ARG A 478 -8.85 -14.20 -4.41
CA ARG A 478 -8.82 -14.76 -3.05
C ARG A 478 -9.86 -15.86 -2.83
N ASN A 479 -11.09 -15.66 -3.34
CA ASN A 479 -12.24 -16.44 -2.90
C ASN A 479 -12.77 -17.41 -3.98
N VAL A 480 -12.35 -17.27 -5.25
CA VAL A 480 -12.89 -18.06 -6.37
C VAL A 480 -11.77 -18.78 -7.13
N ASP A 481 -10.72 -18.06 -7.51
CA ASP A 481 -9.74 -18.52 -8.50
C ASP A 481 -8.48 -19.14 -7.86
N SER A 482 -8.35 -19.12 -6.53
CA SER A 482 -7.15 -19.59 -5.80
C SER A 482 -5.86 -18.85 -6.23
N GLY A 483 -5.98 -17.57 -6.52
CA GLY A 483 -4.90 -16.68 -6.95
C GLY A 483 -5.09 -16.12 -8.36
N PRO A 484 -4.20 -15.22 -8.80
CA PRO A 484 -4.30 -14.52 -10.08
C PRO A 484 -3.87 -15.36 -11.29
N GLY A 485 -3.27 -16.55 -11.09
CA GLY A 485 -2.69 -17.36 -12.18
C GLY A 485 -3.67 -17.67 -13.30
N GLY A 486 -4.92 -18.04 -12.98
CA GLY A 486 -5.95 -18.28 -13.98
C GLY A 486 -6.29 -17.05 -14.81
N THR A 487 -6.26 -15.86 -14.20
CA THR A 487 -6.41 -14.56 -14.91
C THR A 487 -5.23 -14.33 -15.86
N PHE A 488 -4.00 -14.55 -15.40
CA PHE A 488 -2.81 -14.37 -16.24
C PHE A 488 -2.81 -15.31 -17.44
N ASP A 489 -3.11 -16.60 -17.24
CA ASP A 489 -3.23 -17.58 -18.32
C ASP A 489 -4.34 -17.22 -19.32
N LEU A 490 -5.45 -16.64 -18.84
CA LEU A 490 -6.51 -16.14 -19.71
C LEU A 490 -5.97 -14.99 -20.56
N MET A 491 -5.35 -13.98 -19.94
CA MET A 491 -4.87 -12.77 -20.62
C MET A 491 -3.77 -13.06 -21.65
N VAL A 492 -2.99 -14.11 -21.48
CA VAL A 492 -2.05 -14.58 -22.53
C VAL A 492 -2.78 -15.01 -23.80
N GLY A 493 -3.99 -15.53 -23.70
CA GLY A 493 -4.79 -16.00 -24.85
C GLY A 493 -5.86 -15.06 -25.35
N ASN A 494 -6.35 -14.16 -24.50
CA ASN A 494 -7.51 -13.32 -24.73
C ASN A 494 -7.20 -11.87 -24.31
N THR A 495 -7.58 -10.89 -25.14
CA THR A 495 -7.40 -9.46 -24.89
C THR A 495 -8.74 -8.86 -24.48
N SER A 496 -9.02 -8.83 -23.17
CA SER A 496 -10.21 -8.17 -22.64
C SER A 496 -10.01 -6.65 -22.63
N SER A 497 -10.94 -5.91 -23.19
CA SER A 497 -10.90 -4.43 -23.22
C SER A 497 -11.60 -3.80 -22.01
N SER A 498 -12.41 -4.57 -21.29
CA SER A 498 -13.15 -4.11 -20.12
C SER A 498 -13.33 -5.24 -19.10
N PHE A 499 -13.63 -4.87 -17.86
CA PHE A 499 -13.93 -5.87 -16.83
C PHE A 499 -15.14 -6.73 -17.18
N ARG A 500 -16.14 -6.14 -17.85
CA ARG A 500 -17.29 -6.89 -18.33
C ARG A 500 -16.90 -7.98 -19.34
N GLU A 501 -16.08 -7.63 -20.32
CA GLU A 501 -15.58 -8.58 -21.32
C GLU A 501 -14.79 -9.70 -20.64
N TYR A 502 -13.87 -9.36 -19.74
CA TYR A 502 -13.12 -10.31 -18.95
C TYR A 502 -14.04 -11.27 -18.18
N VAL A 503 -15.05 -10.76 -17.46
CA VAL A 503 -15.91 -11.61 -16.61
C VAL A 503 -16.90 -12.42 -17.42
N VAL A 504 -17.62 -11.78 -18.36
CA VAL A 504 -18.80 -12.38 -19.00
C VAL A 504 -18.42 -13.18 -20.24
N THR A 505 -17.42 -12.72 -20.98
CA THR A 505 -17.05 -13.30 -22.28
C THR A 505 -15.85 -14.24 -22.15
N ASP A 506 -14.77 -13.79 -21.51
CA ASP A 506 -13.49 -14.48 -21.59
C ASP A 506 -13.29 -15.52 -20.49
N ARG A 507 -13.69 -15.27 -19.25
CA ARG A 507 -13.55 -16.24 -18.15
C ARG A 507 -14.17 -17.60 -18.46
N PRO A 508 -15.37 -17.71 -19.05
CA PRO A 508 -15.96 -19.00 -19.44
C PRO A 508 -15.10 -19.79 -20.42
N THR A 509 -14.38 -19.12 -21.32
CA THR A 509 -13.54 -19.77 -22.34
C THR A 509 -12.36 -20.54 -21.74
N LYS A 510 -11.96 -20.17 -20.53
CA LYS A 510 -10.86 -20.80 -19.76
C LYS A 510 -11.35 -21.63 -18.58
N GLY A 511 -12.67 -21.83 -18.46
CA GLY A 511 -13.28 -22.61 -17.37
C GLY A 511 -13.20 -21.89 -16.00
N LEU A 512 -12.88 -20.59 -15.96
CA LEU A 512 -12.95 -19.81 -14.75
C LEU A 512 -14.40 -19.59 -14.34
N SER A 513 -14.69 -19.66 -13.04
CA SER A 513 -16.05 -19.62 -12.53
C SER A 513 -16.80 -18.34 -12.89
N THR A 514 -18.02 -18.51 -13.42
CA THR A 514 -19.05 -17.46 -13.60
C THR A 514 -20.36 -17.88 -12.95
N SER A 515 -20.28 -18.69 -11.90
CA SER A 515 -21.44 -19.15 -11.14
C SER A 515 -22.23 -17.98 -10.53
N THR A 516 -23.47 -18.25 -10.11
CA THR A 516 -24.29 -17.27 -9.39
C THR A 516 -23.55 -16.73 -8.14
N ALA A 517 -22.82 -17.58 -7.43
CA ALA A 517 -22.04 -17.18 -6.27
C ALA A 517 -20.91 -16.20 -6.68
N THR A 518 -20.21 -16.48 -7.78
CA THR A 518 -19.18 -15.58 -8.34
C THR A 518 -19.77 -14.23 -8.75
N MET A 519 -20.94 -14.22 -9.43
CA MET A 519 -21.58 -12.98 -9.82
C MET A 519 -22.12 -12.18 -8.62
N ASN A 520 -22.56 -12.86 -7.56
CA ASN A 520 -22.94 -12.20 -6.31
C ASN A 520 -21.73 -11.57 -5.59
N LEU A 521 -20.58 -12.23 -5.62
CA LEU A 521 -19.34 -11.67 -5.09
C LEU A 521 -18.95 -10.37 -5.82
N ILE A 522 -18.94 -10.39 -7.14
CA ILE A 522 -18.68 -9.20 -7.99
C ILE A 522 -19.71 -8.09 -7.68
N TYR A 523 -20.98 -8.45 -7.45
CA TYR A 523 -22.03 -7.49 -7.12
C TYR A 523 -21.79 -6.76 -5.79
N THR A 524 -21.04 -7.32 -4.84
CA THR A 524 -20.69 -6.61 -3.60
C THR A 524 -19.90 -5.33 -3.89
N HIS A 525 -19.19 -5.27 -5.02
CA HIS A 525 -18.49 -4.09 -5.54
C HIS A 525 -19.38 -3.21 -6.45
N THR A 526 -20.72 -3.36 -6.39
CA THR A 526 -21.71 -2.62 -7.21
C THR A 526 -21.58 -2.84 -8.73
N ILE A 527 -21.02 -3.98 -9.13
CA ILE A 527 -20.91 -4.44 -10.51
C ILE A 527 -21.95 -5.55 -10.73
N ASP A 528 -23.03 -5.26 -11.47
CA ASP A 528 -24.13 -6.21 -11.64
C ASP A 528 -24.09 -6.94 -12.99
N TYR A 529 -23.60 -8.17 -12.97
CA TYR A 529 -23.59 -9.08 -14.11
C TYR A 529 -24.50 -10.30 -13.87
N ARG A 530 -25.36 -10.28 -12.86
CA ARG A 530 -26.23 -11.41 -12.45
C ARG A 530 -27.35 -11.72 -13.43
N SER A 531 -27.79 -10.77 -14.22
CA SER A 531 -28.82 -10.99 -15.24
C SER A 531 -28.19 -11.38 -16.58
N SER A 532 -28.16 -12.67 -16.87
CA SER A 532 -27.96 -13.16 -18.22
C SER A 532 -29.21 -12.90 -19.05
N GLY A 533 -29.20 -11.95 -19.93
CA GLY A 533 -30.23 -11.77 -20.95
C GLY A 533 -30.93 -10.43 -20.94
N THR A 534 -30.68 -9.71 -21.96
CA THR A 534 -31.20 -8.41 -22.43
C THR A 534 -30.39 -7.19 -22.01
N THR A 535 -29.73 -6.65 -22.98
CA THR A 535 -29.33 -5.24 -23.04
C THR A 535 -30.52 -4.36 -22.67
N THR A 536 -30.60 -3.92 -21.43
CA THR A 536 -31.47 -2.82 -21.06
C THR A 536 -30.68 -1.54 -21.17
N THR A 537 -30.86 -0.87 -22.30
CA THR A 537 -30.69 0.57 -22.37
C THR A 537 -31.39 1.20 -21.16
N ARG A 538 -30.63 2.02 -20.44
CA ARG A 538 -31.06 2.85 -19.31
C ARG A 538 -32.43 3.49 -19.57
N PRO A 539 -33.41 3.40 -18.64
CA PRO A 539 -34.62 4.19 -18.75
C PRO A 539 -34.31 5.69 -18.63
N PRO A 540 -34.91 6.55 -19.44
CA PRO A 540 -34.74 7.98 -19.31
C PRO A 540 -35.39 8.48 -18.01
N THR A 541 -34.65 9.32 -17.28
CA THR A 541 -35.14 10.09 -16.14
C THR A 541 -36.29 11.00 -16.58
N THR A 542 -37.52 10.63 -16.29
CA THR A 542 -38.63 11.57 -16.27
C THR A 542 -38.89 11.97 -14.83
N THR A 543 -38.58 13.23 -14.55
CA THR A 543 -39.10 13.96 -13.38
C THR A 543 -40.59 14.04 -13.46
N THR A 544 -41.33 13.31 -12.61
CA THR A 544 -42.73 13.60 -12.33
C THR A 544 -42.92 13.64 -10.83
N THR A 545 -43.46 14.75 -10.40
CA THR A 545 -43.95 15.10 -9.07
C THR A 545 -45.05 14.10 -8.63
N PRO A 546 -45.10 13.64 -7.37
CA PRO A 546 -46.11 12.71 -6.91
C PRO A 546 -47.47 13.38 -6.75
N PRO A 547 -48.58 12.78 -7.18
CA PRO A 547 -49.87 13.18 -6.72
C PRO A 547 -50.21 12.48 -5.40
N THR A 548 -50.66 13.30 -4.46
CA THR A 548 -51.31 12.89 -3.21
C THR A 548 -52.60 12.16 -3.49
N THR A 549 -52.72 10.91 -3.08
CA THR A 549 -54.05 10.27 -2.89
C THR A 549 -54.05 9.40 -1.65
N THR A 550 -54.89 9.78 -0.74
CA THR A 550 -55.42 9.05 0.41
C THR A 550 -56.19 7.83 -0.04
N THR A 551 -55.86 6.61 0.44
CA THR A 551 -56.80 5.50 0.51
C THR A 551 -56.49 4.60 1.71
N THR A 552 -57.56 4.23 2.36
CA THR A 552 -57.79 3.44 3.56
C THR A 552 -57.22 2.00 3.45
N PRO A 553 -56.81 1.34 4.56
CA PRO A 553 -56.18 0.03 4.54
C PRO A 553 -57.23 -1.09 4.32
N PRO A 554 -56.89 -2.14 3.58
CA PRO A 554 -57.63 -3.37 3.65
C PRO A 554 -57.10 -4.33 4.72
N THR A 555 -58.01 -4.98 5.33
CA THR A 555 -57.98 -5.97 6.39
C THR A 555 -56.96 -7.12 6.20
N THR A 556 -56.36 -7.49 7.31
CA THR A 556 -55.55 -8.67 7.63
C THR A 556 -56.09 -9.99 7.06
N THR A 557 -55.17 -10.73 6.42
CA THR A 557 -55.22 -12.19 6.42
C THR A 557 -53.92 -12.74 7.02
N THR A 558 -54.07 -13.40 8.14
CA THR A 558 -53.02 -14.08 8.91
C THR A 558 -52.50 -15.28 8.13
N PRO A 559 -51.17 -15.46 7.95
CA PRO A 559 -50.62 -16.76 7.59
C PRO A 559 -50.60 -17.69 8.79
N PRO A 560 -50.74 -18.99 8.61
CA PRO A 560 -50.81 -19.93 9.73
C PRO A 560 -49.48 -20.02 10.46
N THR A 561 -49.52 -19.79 11.76
CA THR A 561 -48.47 -20.02 12.71
C THR A 561 -48.18 -21.51 12.84
N THR A 562 -47.13 -22.01 12.26
CA THR A 562 -46.51 -23.25 12.72
C THR A 562 -45.58 -22.89 13.89
N THR A 563 -46.09 -22.93 15.08
CA THR A 563 -45.32 -22.95 16.32
C THR A 563 -44.65 -24.32 16.45
N THR A 564 -43.45 -24.49 15.94
CA THR A 564 -42.57 -25.54 16.41
C THR A 564 -41.89 -25.03 17.67
N ASN A 565 -42.29 -25.55 18.82
CA ASN A 565 -41.68 -25.34 20.10
C ASN A 565 -40.23 -25.89 20.04
N PRO A 566 -39.13 -25.05 20.16
CA PRO A 566 -37.81 -25.59 20.12
C PRO A 566 -37.57 -26.49 21.31
N ASN A 567 -37.02 -27.65 21.05
CA ASN A 567 -36.63 -28.64 22.07
C ASN A 567 -35.60 -28.01 23.03
N PRO A 568 -35.62 -28.36 24.34
CA PRO A 568 -34.60 -27.93 25.27
C PRO A 568 -33.18 -28.28 24.75
N GLY A 569 -32.28 -27.26 24.69
CA GLY A 569 -30.92 -27.41 24.13
C GLY A 569 -30.72 -26.91 22.70
N THR A 570 -31.77 -26.42 21.99
CA THR A 570 -31.64 -25.83 20.65
C THR A 570 -30.95 -24.47 20.72
N ASN A 571 -29.94 -24.28 19.87
CA ASN A 571 -29.31 -22.97 19.69
C ASN A 571 -30.23 -22.04 18.87
N LEU A 572 -30.56 -20.88 19.42
CA LEU A 572 -31.44 -19.89 18.81
C LEU A 572 -30.69 -18.91 17.87
N VAL A 573 -29.34 -18.94 17.90
CA VAL A 573 -28.52 -18.11 17.03
C VAL A 573 -28.24 -18.84 15.73
N THR A 574 -28.47 -18.18 14.62
CA THR A 574 -28.09 -18.65 13.29
C THR A 574 -26.68 -18.18 12.97
N ASN A 575 -25.84 -19.07 12.41
CA ASN A 575 -24.47 -18.72 11.98
C ASN A 575 -23.64 -18.05 13.09
N GLY A 576 -23.66 -18.64 14.30
CA GLY A 576 -22.98 -18.03 15.44
C GLY A 576 -21.44 -18.06 15.39
N GLY A 577 -20.86 -18.94 14.56
CA GLY A 577 -19.40 -18.95 14.24
C GLY A 577 -19.05 -18.11 13.02
N PHE A 578 -20.01 -17.39 12.45
CA PHE A 578 -19.84 -16.51 11.28
C PHE A 578 -19.33 -17.20 10.00
N GLU A 579 -19.24 -18.51 9.93
CA GLU A 579 -18.67 -19.27 8.82
C GLU A 579 -19.42 -19.13 7.48
N SER A 580 -20.64 -18.60 7.52
CA SER A 580 -21.42 -18.19 6.36
C SER A 580 -21.42 -16.66 6.19
N GLY A 581 -20.35 -15.98 6.58
CA GLY A 581 -20.22 -14.53 6.57
C GLY A 581 -21.29 -13.86 7.42
N THR A 582 -21.95 -12.84 6.90
CA THR A 582 -23.01 -12.10 7.60
C THR A 582 -24.39 -12.77 7.60
N THR A 583 -24.52 -14.00 7.09
CA THR A 583 -25.82 -14.70 7.01
C THR A 583 -26.49 -14.79 8.38
N GLY A 584 -27.69 -14.24 8.52
CA GLY A 584 -28.44 -14.19 9.79
C GLY A 584 -28.08 -13.01 10.69
N TRP A 585 -27.01 -12.25 10.37
CA TRP A 585 -26.54 -11.09 11.11
C TRP A 585 -26.75 -9.79 10.33
N THR A 586 -27.12 -8.74 11.04
CA THR A 586 -27.06 -7.36 10.56
C THR A 586 -25.76 -6.74 11.09
N VAL A 587 -24.92 -6.29 10.19
CA VAL A 587 -23.55 -5.84 10.49
C VAL A 587 -23.36 -4.43 9.97
N THR A 588 -22.65 -3.58 10.74
CA THR A 588 -22.15 -2.27 10.29
C THR A 588 -20.62 -2.27 10.34
N GLY A 589 -19.99 -1.44 9.51
CA GLY A 589 -18.53 -1.29 9.52
C GLY A 589 -17.75 -2.48 8.93
N GLY A 590 -18.43 -3.45 8.31
CA GLY A 590 -17.72 -4.63 7.75
C GLY A 590 -17.17 -5.58 8.81
N SER A 591 -17.72 -5.56 10.02
CA SER A 591 -17.17 -6.23 11.22
C SER A 591 -17.33 -7.75 11.26
N VAL A 592 -17.51 -8.46 10.14
CA VAL A 592 -17.53 -9.94 10.05
C VAL A 592 -16.74 -10.39 8.84
N GLY A 593 -15.73 -11.24 9.04
CA GLY A 593 -14.86 -11.72 7.96
C GLY A 593 -13.92 -12.83 8.41
N ASN A 594 -13.04 -13.24 7.51
CA ASN A 594 -12.04 -14.30 7.68
C ASN A 594 -10.60 -13.73 7.65
N TRP A 595 -10.36 -12.66 8.37
CA TRP A 595 -9.04 -12.03 8.41
C TRP A 595 -7.96 -12.95 9.00
N THR A 596 -6.76 -12.87 8.45
CA THR A 596 -5.62 -13.69 8.90
C THR A 596 -4.79 -13.03 10.00
N TYR A 597 -5.09 -11.79 10.37
CA TYR A 597 -4.35 -11.06 11.41
C TYR A 597 -4.54 -11.69 12.80
N TYR A 598 -5.76 -12.09 13.12
CA TYR A 598 -6.08 -12.93 14.28
C TYR A 598 -6.65 -14.27 13.81
N ALA A 599 -6.28 -15.35 14.49
CA ALA A 599 -6.95 -16.62 14.28
C ALA A 599 -8.38 -16.55 14.83
N ALA A 600 -9.36 -17.09 14.10
CA ALA A 600 -10.70 -17.33 14.61
C ALA A 600 -10.65 -18.25 15.84
N GLN A 601 -11.67 -18.19 16.73
CA GLN A 601 -11.80 -19.15 17.84
C GLN A 601 -12.14 -20.54 17.31
N ALA A 602 -13.02 -20.60 16.32
CA ALA A 602 -13.36 -21.84 15.59
C ALA A 602 -13.59 -21.51 14.12
N GLY A 603 -13.25 -22.43 13.22
CA GLY A 603 -13.40 -22.19 11.78
C GLY A 603 -12.42 -21.16 11.21
N SER A 604 -12.94 -20.25 10.39
CA SER A 604 -12.13 -19.24 9.70
C SER A 604 -12.67 -17.82 9.81
N TYR A 605 -13.95 -17.67 10.14
CA TYR A 605 -14.63 -16.39 10.24
C TYR A 605 -14.86 -15.99 11.70
N TYR A 606 -14.88 -14.69 11.96
CA TYR A 606 -15.23 -14.12 13.26
C TYR A 606 -15.77 -12.69 13.09
N ALA A 607 -16.36 -12.14 14.14
CA ALA A 607 -16.72 -10.74 14.19
C ALA A 607 -15.59 -9.93 14.82
N TRP A 608 -15.16 -8.84 14.16
CA TRP A 608 -14.12 -7.93 14.61
C TRP A 608 -14.69 -6.52 14.68
N LEU A 609 -14.90 -5.99 15.89
CA LEU A 609 -15.40 -4.66 16.17
C LEU A 609 -14.26 -3.82 16.72
N GLY A 610 -14.12 -2.58 16.22
CA GLY A 610 -12.99 -1.70 16.54
C GLY A 610 -11.75 -2.04 15.73
N GLY A 611 -10.57 -1.71 16.26
CA GLY A 611 -9.29 -1.91 15.60
C GLY A 611 -8.91 -0.79 14.62
N ASN A 612 -9.58 0.36 14.68
CA ASN A 612 -9.39 1.48 13.75
C ASN A 612 -8.45 2.56 14.29
N GLY A 613 -8.25 2.64 15.62
CA GLY A 613 -7.44 3.68 16.27
C GLY A 613 -7.96 5.10 16.05
N GLN A 614 -9.24 5.25 15.78
CA GLN A 614 -9.95 6.51 15.59
C GLN A 614 -11.42 6.32 15.98
N VAL A 615 -12.13 7.44 16.18
CA VAL A 615 -13.57 7.38 16.53
C VAL A 615 -14.32 6.48 15.56
N ASN A 616 -14.82 5.37 16.08
CA ASN A 616 -15.55 4.39 15.29
C ASN A 616 -16.69 3.78 16.09
N THR A 617 -17.67 3.24 15.37
CA THR A 617 -18.78 2.48 15.95
C THR A 617 -19.13 1.31 15.05
N ASP A 618 -18.96 0.10 15.56
CA ASP A 618 -19.30 -1.14 14.88
C ASP A 618 -20.44 -1.86 15.57
N THR A 619 -21.29 -2.50 14.79
CA THR A 619 -22.38 -3.34 15.33
C THR A 619 -22.53 -4.65 14.58
N VAL A 620 -22.76 -5.72 15.36
CA VAL A 620 -23.12 -7.04 14.86
C VAL A 620 -24.36 -7.48 15.63
N SER A 621 -25.49 -7.71 14.94
CA SER A 621 -26.76 -7.97 15.62
C SER A 621 -27.62 -9.02 14.92
N GLN A 622 -28.41 -9.76 15.72
CA GLN A 622 -29.36 -10.76 15.23
C GLN A 622 -30.64 -10.73 16.04
N ASN A 623 -31.80 -10.86 15.38
CA ASN A 623 -33.09 -11.05 16.06
C ASN A 623 -33.23 -12.49 16.52
N ILE A 624 -33.47 -12.70 17.80
CA ILE A 624 -33.72 -14.01 18.40
C ILE A 624 -35.03 -14.01 19.18
N THR A 625 -35.80 -15.09 19.08
CA THR A 625 -37.05 -15.27 19.83
C THR A 625 -36.81 -16.33 20.92
N ILE A 626 -36.91 -15.92 22.17
CA ILE A 626 -36.76 -16.84 23.33
C ILE A 626 -38.12 -17.40 23.69
N PRO A 627 -38.32 -18.74 23.64
CA PRO A 627 -39.60 -19.34 23.96
C PRO A 627 -40.08 -18.99 25.38
N ALA A 628 -41.36 -18.73 25.51
CA ALA A 628 -41.99 -18.49 26.84
C ALA A 628 -41.89 -19.71 27.78
N THR A 629 -41.86 -20.91 27.16
CA THR A 629 -41.78 -22.20 27.87
C THR A 629 -40.35 -22.58 28.31
N ALA A 630 -39.35 -21.81 27.93
CA ALA A 630 -37.97 -22.07 28.31
C ALA A 630 -37.79 -21.97 29.86
N GLY A 631 -37.15 -22.93 30.47
CA GLY A 631 -36.75 -22.86 31.88
C GLY A 631 -35.69 -21.76 32.11
N SER A 632 -34.69 -21.73 31.27
CA SER A 632 -33.64 -20.70 31.19
C SER A 632 -33.26 -20.36 29.78
N ALA A 633 -32.58 -19.23 29.58
CA ALA A 633 -31.95 -18.86 28.33
C ALA A 633 -30.56 -18.28 28.57
N THR A 634 -29.56 -18.85 27.92
CA THR A 634 -28.15 -18.50 28.18
C THR A 634 -27.45 -18.16 26.87
N LEU A 635 -26.91 -16.93 26.79
CA LEU A 635 -25.97 -16.50 25.72
C LEU A 635 -24.56 -16.94 26.11
N LYS A 636 -23.86 -17.57 25.17
CA LYS A 636 -22.42 -17.86 25.25
C LYS A 636 -21.75 -17.35 23.99
N PHE A 637 -20.56 -16.82 24.13
CA PHE A 637 -19.69 -16.40 23.05
C PHE A 637 -18.24 -16.36 23.51
N TYR A 638 -17.31 -16.48 22.58
CA TYR A 638 -15.89 -16.26 22.86
C TYR A 638 -15.50 -14.84 22.53
N LEU A 639 -14.73 -14.20 23.40
CA LEU A 639 -14.24 -12.84 23.26
C LEU A 639 -12.73 -12.79 23.46
N ARG A 640 -12.04 -12.21 22.49
CA ARG A 640 -10.65 -11.77 22.61
C ARG A 640 -10.61 -10.25 22.50
N ILE A 641 -9.80 -9.60 23.34
CA ILE A 641 -9.59 -8.15 23.33
C ILE A 641 -8.09 -7.91 23.20
N ALA A 642 -7.67 -7.35 22.09
CA ALA A 642 -6.30 -6.87 21.89
C ALA A 642 -6.34 -5.34 21.83
N THR A 643 -5.36 -4.67 22.43
CA THR A 643 -5.34 -3.21 22.51
C THR A 643 -3.94 -2.65 22.44
N ALA A 644 -3.79 -1.49 21.82
CA ALA A 644 -2.62 -0.63 21.89
C ALA A 644 -2.67 0.36 23.08
N GLU A 645 -3.83 0.43 23.75
CA GLU A 645 -4.04 1.26 24.93
C GLU A 645 -3.25 0.74 26.14
N SER A 646 -2.86 1.65 27.03
CA SER A 646 -2.18 1.32 28.29
C SER A 646 -2.98 1.83 29.48
N GLY A 647 -2.92 1.06 30.61
CA GLY A 647 -3.60 1.44 31.84
C GLY A 647 -5.01 0.85 31.97
N THR A 648 -5.80 1.39 32.90
CA THR A 648 -7.11 0.85 33.32
C THR A 648 -8.29 1.76 32.94
N THR A 649 -8.04 2.86 32.28
CA THR A 649 -9.10 3.75 31.79
C THR A 649 -9.80 3.10 30.60
N ALA A 650 -11.13 3.06 30.62
CA ALA A 650 -11.93 2.52 29.51
C ALA A 650 -12.12 3.62 28.45
N TYR A 651 -11.28 3.58 27.42
CA TYR A 651 -11.37 4.46 26.25
C TYR A 651 -12.28 3.84 25.19
N ASP A 652 -12.03 2.59 24.85
CA ASP A 652 -12.78 1.82 23.87
C ASP A 652 -13.66 0.79 24.57
N VAL A 653 -14.89 0.62 24.07
CA VAL A 653 -15.90 -0.13 24.79
C VAL A 653 -16.71 -1.05 23.88
N LEU A 654 -16.79 -2.33 24.23
CA LEU A 654 -17.75 -3.29 23.66
C LEU A 654 -18.93 -3.49 24.63
N ARG A 655 -20.15 -3.26 24.16
CA ARG A 655 -21.39 -3.54 24.88
C ARG A 655 -22.14 -4.70 24.24
N VAL A 656 -22.47 -5.71 25.02
CA VAL A 656 -23.39 -6.76 24.65
C VAL A 656 -24.79 -6.34 25.08
N GLN A 657 -25.72 -6.23 24.15
CA GLN A 657 -27.01 -5.58 24.39
C GLN A 657 -28.18 -6.49 23.99
N ALA A 658 -29.27 -6.37 24.72
CA ALA A 658 -30.59 -6.84 24.31
C ALA A 658 -31.51 -5.64 24.04
N ILE A 659 -32.08 -5.58 22.84
CA ILE A 659 -33.05 -4.57 22.45
C ILE A 659 -34.43 -5.22 22.37
N SER A 660 -35.35 -4.78 23.22
CA SER A 660 -36.74 -5.27 23.24
C SER A 660 -37.69 -4.08 23.04
N GLY A 661 -38.32 -4.02 21.87
CA GLY A 661 -39.09 -2.84 21.46
C GLY A 661 -38.13 -1.61 21.40
N SER A 662 -38.51 -0.54 22.10
CA SER A 662 -37.65 0.68 22.18
C SER A 662 -36.62 0.66 23.29
N THR A 663 -36.56 -0.40 24.10
CA THR A 663 -35.68 -0.48 25.27
C THR A 663 -34.40 -1.22 24.93
N THR A 664 -33.24 -0.53 25.10
CA THR A 664 -31.91 -1.12 24.99
C THR A 664 -31.35 -1.37 26.41
N THR A 665 -30.97 -2.61 26.69
CA THR A 665 -30.34 -3.01 27.95
C THR A 665 -28.92 -3.47 27.68
N ASN A 666 -27.93 -2.88 28.37
CA ASN A 666 -26.56 -3.39 28.37
C ASN A 666 -26.47 -4.62 29.27
N LEU A 667 -26.29 -5.77 28.69
CA LEU A 667 -26.18 -7.06 29.40
C LEU A 667 -24.79 -7.24 29.98
N LYS A 668 -23.76 -6.81 29.23
CA LYS A 668 -22.36 -6.90 29.63
C LYS A 668 -21.60 -5.75 28.93
N THR A 669 -20.54 -5.28 29.57
CA THR A 669 -19.65 -4.25 29.04
C THR A 669 -18.21 -4.69 29.24
N TYR A 670 -17.39 -4.53 28.21
CA TYR A 670 -15.95 -4.75 28.17
C TYR A 670 -15.26 -3.51 27.63
N SER A 671 -13.96 -3.36 27.87
CA SER A 671 -13.17 -2.25 27.35
C SER A 671 -11.73 -2.71 27.07
N ASN A 672 -10.92 -1.82 26.52
CA ASN A 672 -9.46 -1.97 26.43
C ASN A 672 -8.83 -2.42 27.75
N ALA A 673 -9.35 -1.97 28.91
CA ALA A 673 -8.87 -2.39 30.22
C ALA A 673 -9.10 -3.90 30.53
N ASN A 674 -9.90 -4.61 29.73
CA ASN A 674 -10.14 -6.04 29.82
C ASN A 674 -9.32 -6.86 28.81
N ALA A 675 -8.25 -6.29 28.25
CA ALA A 675 -7.40 -6.97 27.27
C ALA A 675 -6.93 -8.35 27.75
N ASN A 676 -6.90 -9.30 26.81
CA ASN A 676 -6.50 -10.68 27.09
C ASN A 676 -5.67 -11.27 25.94
N SER A 677 -4.89 -12.32 26.21
CA SER A 677 -3.98 -12.92 25.24
C SER A 677 -4.64 -13.89 24.25
N GLY A 678 -5.92 -14.23 24.45
CA GLY A 678 -6.65 -15.19 23.62
C GLY A 678 -8.14 -15.16 23.90
N TYR A 679 -8.90 -15.94 23.13
CA TYR A 679 -10.34 -16.04 23.33
C TYR A 679 -10.74 -16.62 24.68
N ALA A 680 -11.60 -15.92 25.40
CA ALA A 680 -12.19 -16.33 26.66
C ALA A 680 -13.71 -16.51 26.53
N LEU A 681 -14.25 -17.64 27.01
CA LEU A 681 -15.68 -17.89 26.99
C LEU A 681 -16.41 -16.90 27.90
N GLN A 682 -17.42 -16.24 27.38
CA GLN A 682 -18.32 -15.36 28.09
C GLN A 682 -19.70 -15.99 28.19
N THR A 683 -20.37 -15.74 29.31
CA THR A 683 -21.72 -16.25 29.57
C THR A 683 -22.59 -15.14 30.11
N VAL A 684 -23.81 -15.02 29.55
CA VAL A 684 -24.79 -13.99 29.94
C VAL A 684 -26.17 -14.63 30.05
N ASP A 685 -26.89 -14.36 31.14
CA ASP A 685 -28.27 -14.84 31.37
C ASP A 685 -29.27 -13.97 30.59
N LEU A 686 -30.06 -14.58 29.73
CA LEU A 686 -31.16 -13.98 28.96
C LEU A 686 -32.55 -14.40 29.45
N SER A 687 -32.67 -15.06 30.59
CA SER A 687 -33.93 -15.63 31.11
C SER A 687 -35.02 -14.57 31.34
N ALA A 688 -34.62 -13.30 31.58
CA ALA A 688 -35.56 -12.16 31.68
C ALA A 688 -36.30 -11.83 30.37
N TYR A 689 -35.86 -12.38 29.24
CA TYR A 689 -36.45 -12.17 27.93
C TYR A 689 -37.27 -13.35 27.42
N LYS A 690 -37.61 -14.30 28.25
CA LYS A 690 -38.51 -15.41 27.90
C LYS A 690 -39.86 -14.90 27.38
N GLY A 691 -40.33 -15.48 26.30
CA GLY A 691 -41.56 -15.06 25.59
C GLY A 691 -41.38 -13.80 24.73
N LYS A 692 -40.17 -13.29 24.56
CA LYS A 692 -39.91 -12.07 23.78
C LYS A 692 -38.99 -12.35 22.58
N THR A 693 -39.21 -11.58 21.54
CA THR A 693 -38.20 -11.39 20.49
C THR A 693 -37.34 -10.19 20.86
N ILE A 694 -36.01 -10.38 20.88
CA ILE A 694 -35.03 -9.33 21.13
C ILE A 694 -34.06 -9.25 19.98
N THR A 695 -33.48 -8.07 19.77
CA THR A 695 -32.25 -7.95 18.98
C THR A 695 -31.08 -8.11 19.93
N LEU A 696 -30.34 -9.24 19.81
CA LEU A 696 -29.03 -9.40 20.43
C LEU A 696 -28.03 -8.58 19.62
N ARG A 697 -27.28 -7.68 20.26
CA ARG A 697 -26.33 -6.80 19.60
C ARG A 697 -25.00 -6.73 20.32
N PHE A 698 -23.92 -6.91 19.60
CA PHE A 698 -22.56 -6.51 19.96
C PHE A 698 -22.36 -5.10 19.42
N TYR A 699 -21.97 -4.15 20.26
CA TYR A 699 -21.86 -2.73 19.95
C TYR A 699 -20.49 -2.25 20.43
N GLY A 700 -19.55 -2.08 19.50
CA GLY A 700 -18.19 -1.59 19.75
C GLY A 700 -18.10 -0.09 19.46
N THR A 701 -17.42 0.65 20.33
CA THR A 701 -17.08 2.06 20.14
C THR A 701 -15.62 2.28 20.45
N GLU A 702 -14.92 2.99 19.58
CA GLU A 702 -13.55 3.47 19.81
C GLU A 702 -13.56 4.99 19.96
N ASP A 703 -12.59 5.49 20.72
CA ASP A 703 -12.32 6.93 20.81
C ASP A 703 -11.42 7.42 19.66
N SER A 704 -10.77 8.59 19.79
CA SER A 704 -9.96 9.21 18.75
C SER A 704 -8.48 8.78 18.77
N ASN A 705 -8.12 7.81 19.61
CA ASN A 705 -6.72 7.48 19.89
C ASN A 705 -6.50 5.97 19.69
N LEU A 706 -5.43 5.42 20.13
CA LEU A 706 -4.98 4.03 20.04
C LEU A 706 -6.10 2.98 19.85
N GLN A 707 -5.85 1.94 19.07
CA GLN A 707 -6.84 0.92 18.69
C GLN A 707 -7.13 -0.09 19.80
N THR A 708 -8.38 -0.58 19.84
CA THR A 708 -8.77 -1.79 20.56
C THR A 708 -9.61 -2.70 19.67
N ASP A 709 -9.15 -3.93 19.52
CA ASP A 709 -9.79 -4.99 18.74
C ASP A 709 -10.68 -5.84 19.65
N PHE A 710 -11.96 -5.87 19.38
CA PHE A 710 -12.92 -6.77 20.04
C PHE A 710 -13.30 -7.89 19.08
N LEU A 711 -12.76 -9.10 19.30
CA LEU A 711 -12.99 -10.26 18.45
C LEU A 711 -14.01 -11.17 19.11
N VAL A 712 -15.16 -11.35 18.43
CA VAL A 712 -16.27 -12.19 18.93
C VAL A 712 -16.46 -13.37 17.99
N ASP A 713 -16.60 -14.57 18.57
CA ASP A 713 -16.80 -15.79 17.81
C ASP A 713 -17.64 -16.83 18.57
N THR A 714 -18.13 -17.83 17.86
CA THR A 714 -18.85 -18.99 18.39
C THR A 714 -20.02 -18.58 19.32
N VAL A 715 -20.89 -17.69 18.82
CA VAL A 715 -22.04 -17.16 19.54
C VAL A 715 -23.17 -18.19 19.57
N SER A 716 -23.73 -18.43 20.72
CA SER A 716 -24.90 -19.31 20.87
C SER A 716 -25.85 -18.79 21.95
N VAL A 717 -27.15 -18.98 21.74
CA VAL A 717 -28.18 -18.79 22.78
C VAL A 717 -28.92 -20.11 22.94
N THR A 718 -28.75 -20.76 24.06
CA THR A 718 -29.37 -22.05 24.36
C THR A 718 -30.45 -21.90 25.41
N THR A 719 -31.52 -22.68 25.28
CA THR A 719 -32.62 -22.75 26.24
C THR A 719 -32.65 -24.12 26.89
N SER A 720 -33.03 -24.18 28.16
CA SER A 720 -33.29 -25.46 28.91
C SER A 720 -34.78 -25.70 29.08
#